data_d119b2458d70477ecb7936d633f69e31
#
_entry.id   d119b2458d70477ecb7936d633f69e31
#
_cell.length_a   1.000
_cell.length_b   1.000
_cell.length_c   1.000
_cell.angle_alpha   90.00
_cell.angle_beta   90.00
_cell.angle_gamma   90.00
#
_symmetry.space_group_name_H-M   'P 1'
#
loop_
_entity.id
_entity.type
_entity.pdbx_description
1 polymer ?
#
loop_
_entity_poly.entity_id
_entity_poly.type
_entity_poly.pdbx_seq_one_letter_code
_entity_poly.pdbx_strand_id
1 'polypeptide(L)'
;TFREVLQINASHPLALLGMARAAEFDGEPSAKELAEQALAVNPNLVAAHVLIARLELEAENYEAAVRAAERALETNPSASGALAVLATVRYLADDRAAFEDIVRRALERNPRDTELYDGLAEMAVRNRRYAEAVEFARRAVALDSTSWRSHGILGINQLRIGEIEAGRESLERAFRGDPYDVWIKNTLDLLDTFERYREVPSQRFRFILYGEEADVLAAYLAPLAEEAYDRLAERYGYRPATPIRVEVFPSHADFSVRTVGLAGLGALGVSFGNVLAMDSPSARDRGTFNWGSTFWHELAHAFHLGMSDHRVPRWFTEGLAVLEERRARESWGSDVSPAFLAAYKQERLLPVSRLNDGFVRPAYPEQISFSYYQASLVCELIERDHGADALLRMLDGFRRGLGTPEVFRQVLGTDIEAFDRRFEAYMQERFGGPLAAIRPRTARDTTQAGPDDAVRLASREPDDFVAQLRAGRTLFNAGRRDEAVPFLERAKELFPEYAGPGSPYDLLARIWREKGDLRRAAAELQRMTALNENAYDENVALSEILEQLGDPAGAAAALERAVYIYPFEIELHERLAALYARTGEWEKAVREREVVLALDPVDRAEAFYQLALAHFEAGDAASARRAVLRALEIAPNFERAQELLLRLRSARGSTPEGGR
;
A
#
# COMPACT_ATOMS: atom_id res chain seq x y z
N THR A 1 -7.05 -29.06 -23.97
CA THR A 1 -7.46 -27.94 -23.07
C THR A 1 -8.97 -27.69 -23.17
N PHE A 2 -9.59 -26.97 -22.25
CA PHE A 2 -11.02 -26.59 -22.33
C PHE A 2 -11.32 -25.79 -23.61
N ARG A 3 -10.40 -24.92 -24.06
CA ARG A 3 -10.53 -24.18 -25.32
C ARG A 3 -10.61 -25.11 -26.55
N GLU A 4 -9.83 -26.15 -26.60
CA GLU A 4 -9.87 -27.13 -27.69
C GLU A 4 -11.21 -27.91 -27.72
N VAL A 5 -11.74 -28.27 -26.55
CA VAL A 5 -13.07 -28.87 -26.44
C VAL A 5 -14.15 -27.92 -26.96
N LEU A 6 -14.08 -26.64 -26.62
CA LEU A 6 -15.03 -25.63 -27.08
C LEU A 6 -14.91 -25.31 -28.58
N GLN A 7 -13.73 -25.53 -29.20
CA GLN A 7 -13.59 -25.45 -30.66
C GLN A 7 -14.36 -26.59 -31.38
N ILE A 8 -14.48 -27.77 -30.73
CA ILE A 8 -15.21 -28.90 -31.28
C ILE A 8 -16.69 -28.81 -30.93
N ASN A 9 -17.02 -28.41 -29.70
CA ASN A 9 -18.39 -28.23 -29.21
C ASN A 9 -18.47 -26.97 -28.34
N ALA A 10 -18.88 -25.88 -28.96
CA ALA A 10 -18.95 -24.55 -28.30
C ALA A 10 -19.91 -24.51 -27.08
N SER A 11 -20.83 -25.45 -26.98
CA SER A 11 -21.82 -25.56 -25.91
C SER A 11 -21.50 -26.68 -24.91
N HIS A 12 -20.26 -27.16 -24.82
CA HIS A 12 -19.90 -28.21 -23.88
C HIS A 12 -19.90 -27.73 -22.43
N PRO A 13 -20.87 -28.13 -21.57
CA PRO A 13 -21.08 -27.48 -20.27
C PRO A 13 -19.91 -27.60 -19.29
N LEU A 14 -19.21 -28.74 -19.28
CA LEU A 14 -18.03 -28.93 -18.42
C LEU A 14 -16.81 -28.17 -18.91
N ALA A 15 -16.68 -27.95 -20.22
CA ALA A 15 -15.61 -27.11 -20.77
C ALA A 15 -15.85 -25.62 -20.49
N LEU A 16 -17.10 -25.15 -20.61
CA LEU A 16 -17.53 -23.82 -20.21
C LEU A 16 -17.26 -23.59 -18.70
N LEU A 17 -17.63 -24.57 -17.85
CA LEU A 17 -17.34 -24.50 -16.43
C LEU A 17 -15.83 -24.49 -16.15
N GLY A 18 -15.02 -25.26 -16.87
CA GLY A 18 -13.57 -25.23 -16.75
C GLY A 18 -12.97 -23.88 -17.13
N MET A 19 -13.49 -23.25 -18.18
CA MET A 19 -13.11 -21.87 -18.54
C MET A 19 -13.56 -20.84 -17.48
N ALA A 20 -14.77 -21.01 -16.92
CA ALA A 20 -15.28 -20.16 -15.86
C ALA A 20 -14.39 -20.19 -14.63
N ARG A 21 -13.90 -21.39 -14.23
CA ARG A 21 -12.97 -21.55 -13.11
C ARG A 21 -11.58 -20.94 -13.39
N ALA A 22 -11.10 -21.06 -14.62
CA ALA A 22 -9.86 -20.39 -15.03
C ALA A 22 -10.01 -18.88 -14.96
N ALA A 23 -11.11 -18.32 -15.48
CA ALA A 23 -11.42 -16.90 -15.41
C ALA A 23 -11.58 -16.42 -13.94
N GLU A 24 -12.21 -17.22 -13.06
CA GLU A 24 -12.27 -16.92 -11.61
C GLU A 24 -10.87 -16.82 -11.01
N PHE A 25 -10.00 -17.78 -11.33
CA PHE A 25 -8.62 -17.80 -10.84
C PHE A 25 -7.80 -16.60 -11.31
N ASP A 26 -7.98 -16.21 -12.58
CA ASP A 26 -7.32 -15.04 -13.19
C ASP A 26 -7.98 -13.70 -12.80
N GLY A 27 -9.08 -13.74 -12.03
CA GLY A 27 -9.83 -12.53 -11.62
C GLY A 27 -10.60 -11.87 -12.76
N GLU A 28 -10.87 -12.61 -13.86
CA GLU A 28 -11.57 -12.07 -15.02
C GLU A 28 -13.08 -11.93 -14.78
N PRO A 29 -13.71 -10.81 -15.18
CA PRO A 29 -15.15 -10.59 -15.05
C PRO A 29 -16.02 -11.62 -15.78
N SER A 30 -15.47 -12.31 -16.78
CA SER A 30 -16.14 -13.31 -17.61
C SER A 30 -16.52 -14.61 -16.87
N ALA A 31 -15.98 -14.84 -15.67
CA ALA A 31 -16.19 -16.07 -14.91
C ALA A 31 -17.67 -16.41 -14.69
N LYS A 32 -18.46 -15.44 -14.27
CA LYS A 32 -19.91 -15.62 -14.05
C LYS A 32 -20.67 -15.90 -15.34
N GLU A 33 -20.40 -15.15 -16.39
CA GLU A 33 -21.05 -15.32 -17.69
C GLU A 33 -20.80 -16.72 -18.27
N LEU A 34 -19.55 -17.22 -18.18
CA LEU A 34 -19.19 -18.57 -18.63
C LEU A 34 -19.90 -19.65 -17.84
N ALA A 35 -20.06 -19.46 -16.50
CA ALA A 35 -20.83 -20.38 -15.68
C ALA A 35 -22.32 -20.35 -16.02
N GLU A 36 -22.91 -19.19 -16.30
CA GLU A 36 -24.29 -19.04 -16.77
C GLU A 36 -24.50 -19.69 -18.15
N GLN A 37 -23.55 -19.57 -19.06
CA GLN A 37 -23.57 -20.29 -20.35
C GLN A 37 -23.56 -21.81 -20.14
N ALA A 38 -22.78 -22.33 -19.18
CA ALA A 38 -22.79 -23.74 -18.84
C ALA A 38 -24.16 -24.21 -18.33
N LEU A 39 -24.82 -23.38 -17.50
CA LEU A 39 -26.18 -23.65 -16.98
C LEU A 39 -27.26 -23.54 -18.04
N ALA A 40 -27.10 -22.69 -19.03
CA ALA A 40 -28.03 -22.60 -20.17
C ALA A 40 -28.10 -23.94 -20.94
N VAL A 41 -27.01 -24.71 -20.95
CA VAL A 41 -26.95 -26.03 -21.58
C VAL A 41 -27.34 -27.15 -20.61
N ASN A 42 -26.86 -27.07 -19.36
CA ASN A 42 -27.20 -28.01 -18.30
C ASN A 42 -27.66 -27.29 -17.04
N PRO A 43 -28.96 -27.04 -16.89
CA PRO A 43 -29.50 -26.32 -15.72
C PRO A 43 -29.25 -27.01 -14.38
N ASN A 44 -28.95 -28.29 -14.38
CA ASN A 44 -28.68 -29.09 -13.17
C ASN A 44 -27.18 -29.26 -12.88
N LEU A 45 -26.32 -28.45 -13.48
CA LEU A 45 -24.87 -28.51 -13.27
C LEU A 45 -24.52 -27.91 -11.90
N VAL A 46 -24.55 -28.75 -10.85
CA VAL A 46 -24.31 -28.35 -9.45
C VAL A 46 -23.05 -27.46 -9.29
N ALA A 47 -21.94 -27.89 -9.92
CA ALA A 47 -20.67 -27.15 -9.80
C ALA A 47 -20.70 -25.74 -10.41
N ALA A 48 -21.55 -25.49 -11.42
CA ALA A 48 -21.73 -24.15 -11.95
C ALA A 48 -22.58 -23.26 -11.04
N HIS A 49 -23.64 -23.84 -10.43
CA HIS A 49 -24.40 -23.11 -9.40
C HIS A 49 -23.55 -22.78 -8.18
N VAL A 50 -22.68 -23.68 -7.72
CA VAL A 50 -21.74 -23.43 -6.62
C VAL A 50 -20.76 -22.33 -6.97
N LEU A 51 -20.21 -22.31 -8.20
CA LEU A 51 -19.31 -21.26 -8.66
C LEU A 51 -20.02 -19.88 -8.65
N ILE A 52 -21.23 -19.80 -9.21
CA ILE A 52 -22.03 -18.57 -9.19
C ILE A 52 -22.31 -18.13 -7.75
N ALA A 53 -22.69 -19.07 -6.86
CA ALA A 53 -22.96 -18.76 -5.47
C ALA A 53 -21.73 -18.14 -4.77
N ARG A 54 -20.53 -18.65 -5.06
CA ARG A 54 -19.27 -18.09 -4.54
C ARG A 54 -18.99 -16.71 -5.11
N LEU A 55 -19.12 -16.50 -6.41
CA LEU A 55 -18.92 -15.22 -7.07
C LEU A 55 -19.89 -14.13 -6.56
N GLU A 56 -21.15 -14.52 -6.32
CA GLU A 56 -22.15 -13.60 -5.74
C GLU A 56 -21.83 -13.26 -4.28
N LEU A 57 -21.35 -14.23 -3.51
CA LEU A 57 -20.91 -14.02 -2.14
C LEU A 57 -19.72 -13.05 -2.07
N GLU A 58 -18.76 -13.20 -2.98
CA GLU A 58 -17.62 -12.28 -3.13
C GLU A 58 -18.04 -10.85 -3.50
N ALA A 59 -19.12 -10.74 -4.25
CA ALA A 59 -19.72 -9.46 -4.61
C ALA A 59 -20.59 -8.85 -3.51
N GLU A 60 -20.66 -9.49 -2.33
CA GLU A 60 -21.54 -9.10 -1.24
C GLU A 60 -23.04 -9.17 -1.61
N ASN A 61 -23.38 -9.84 -2.71
CA ASN A 61 -24.74 -10.08 -3.16
C ASN A 61 -25.33 -11.31 -2.45
N TYR A 62 -25.47 -11.23 -1.13
CA TYR A 62 -25.83 -12.38 -0.27
C TYR A 62 -27.10 -13.08 -0.67
N GLU A 63 -28.14 -12.35 -1.08
CA GLU A 63 -29.38 -12.96 -1.56
C GLU A 63 -29.20 -13.76 -2.86
N ALA A 64 -28.40 -13.26 -3.80
CA ALA A 64 -28.10 -13.98 -5.04
C ALA A 64 -27.23 -15.22 -4.76
N ALA A 65 -26.27 -15.08 -3.85
CA ALA A 65 -25.43 -16.20 -3.39
C ALA A 65 -26.29 -17.33 -2.78
N VAL A 66 -27.23 -16.99 -1.91
CA VAL A 66 -28.15 -17.94 -1.30
C VAL A 66 -29.01 -18.63 -2.37
N ARG A 67 -29.63 -17.88 -3.28
CA ARG A 67 -30.44 -18.47 -4.36
C ARG A 67 -29.65 -19.45 -5.24
N ALA A 68 -28.42 -19.11 -5.59
CA ALA A 68 -27.57 -19.98 -6.40
C ALA A 68 -27.14 -21.25 -5.62
N ALA A 69 -26.82 -21.12 -4.32
CA ALA A 69 -26.51 -22.26 -3.48
C ALA A 69 -27.73 -23.18 -3.27
N GLU A 70 -28.92 -22.65 -3.06
CA GLU A 70 -30.18 -23.43 -2.97
C GLU A 70 -30.45 -24.21 -4.25
N ARG A 71 -30.24 -23.62 -5.43
CA ARG A 71 -30.34 -24.32 -6.72
C ARG A 71 -29.39 -25.51 -6.82
N ALA A 72 -28.14 -25.37 -6.35
CA ALA A 72 -27.21 -26.49 -6.28
C ALA A 72 -27.73 -27.59 -5.38
N LEU A 73 -28.33 -27.26 -4.22
CA LEU A 73 -28.86 -28.20 -3.24
C LEU A 73 -30.15 -28.86 -3.67
N GLU A 74 -30.97 -28.22 -4.53
CA GLU A 74 -32.13 -28.87 -5.15
C GLU A 74 -31.71 -30.13 -5.95
N THR A 75 -30.56 -30.04 -6.64
CA THR A 75 -30.02 -31.15 -7.45
C THR A 75 -29.19 -32.13 -6.61
N ASN A 76 -28.31 -31.57 -5.74
CA ASN A 76 -27.47 -32.38 -4.84
C ASN A 76 -27.57 -31.82 -3.41
N PRO A 77 -28.43 -32.36 -2.53
CA PRO A 77 -28.56 -31.88 -1.17
C PRO A 77 -27.30 -32.01 -0.29
N SER A 78 -26.27 -32.69 -0.80
CA SER A 78 -24.98 -32.86 -0.12
C SER A 78 -23.85 -32.09 -0.80
N ALA A 79 -24.15 -31.08 -1.63
CA ALA A 79 -23.13 -30.25 -2.28
C ALA A 79 -22.42 -29.40 -1.24
N SER A 80 -21.23 -29.84 -0.79
CA SER A 80 -20.44 -29.20 0.28
C SER A 80 -20.14 -27.74 0.00
N GLY A 81 -19.75 -27.41 -1.24
CA GLY A 81 -19.51 -26.01 -1.63
C GLY A 81 -20.74 -25.11 -1.52
N ALA A 82 -21.94 -25.62 -1.82
CA ALA A 82 -23.19 -24.87 -1.63
C ALA A 82 -23.54 -24.70 -0.13
N LEU A 83 -23.35 -25.75 0.66
CA LEU A 83 -23.53 -25.68 2.12
C LEU A 83 -22.54 -24.70 2.76
N ALA A 84 -21.29 -24.66 2.27
CA ALA A 84 -20.28 -23.70 2.71
C ALA A 84 -20.72 -22.25 2.45
N VAL A 85 -21.26 -21.95 1.26
CA VAL A 85 -21.80 -20.60 0.95
C VAL A 85 -22.94 -20.23 1.88
N LEU A 86 -23.93 -21.11 2.06
CA LEU A 86 -25.06 -20.85 2.98
C LEU A 86 -24.59 -20.67 4.43
N ALA A 87 -23.68 -21.52 4.89
CA ALA A 87 -23.08 -21.41 6.22
C ALA A 87 -22.34 -20.07 6.39
N THR A 88 -21.57 -19.65 5.36
CA THR A 88 -20.88 -18.36 5.37
C THR A 88 -21.83 -17.17 5.47
N VAL A 89 -22.91 -17.15 4.67
CA VAL A 89 -23.90 -16.06 4.74
C VAL A 89 -24.52 -15.99 6.13
N ARG A 90 -24.86 -17.13 6.75
CA ARG A 90 -25.39 -17.17 8.11
C ARG A 90 -24.36 -16.74 9.16
N TYR A 91 -23.11 -17.14 8.96
CA TYR A 91 -22.01 -16.73 9.83
C TYR A 91 -21.76 -15.22 9.77
N LEU A 92 -21.75 -14.63 8.56
CA LEU A 92 -21.57 -13.20 8.36
C LEU A 92 -22.73 -12.37 8.92
N ALA A 93 -23.94 -12.96 8.94
CA ALA A 93 -25.14 -12.35 9.53
C ALA A 93 -25.25 -12.56 11.06
N ASP A 94 -24.24 -13.17 11.72
CA ASP A 94 -24.27 -13.57 13.13
C ASP A 94 -25.43 -14.51 13.52
N ASP A 95 -26.05 -15.17 12.54
CA ASP A 95 -27.08 -16.19 12.75
C ASP A 95 -26.43 -17.54 13.10
N ARG A 96 -25.88 -17.62 14.31
CA ARG A 96 -25.16 -18.79 14.79
C ARG A 96 -26.01 -20.06 14.78
N ALA A 97 -27.29 -19.95 15.09
CA ALA A 97 -28.18 -21.11 15.13
C ALA A 97 -28.37 -21.72 13.74
N ALA A 98 -28.65 -20.90 12.73
CA ALA A 98 -28.75 -21.38 11.34
C ALA A 98 -27.40 -21.89 10.80
N PHE A 99 -26.29 -21.22 11.15
CA PHE A 99 -24.95 -21.66 10.81
C PHE A 99 -24.66 -23.07 11.35
N GLU A 100 -24.87 -23.30 12.65
CA GLU A 100 -24.64 -24.59 13.31
C GLU A 100 -25.56 -25.70 12.76
N ASP A 101 -26.80 -25.37 12.42
CA ASP A 101 -27.72 -26.33 11.78
C ASP A 101 -27.21 -26.79 10.41
N ILE A 102 -26.74 -25.86 9.58
CA ILE A 102 -26.18 -26.17 8.26
C ILE A 102 -24.94 -27.08 8.40
N VAL A 103 -24.01 -26.70 9.29
CA VAL A 103 -22.79 -27.48 9.57
C VAL A 103 -23.16 -28.88 10.07
N ARG A 104 -24.07 -28.99 11.03
CA ARG A 104 -24.54 -30.27 11.56
C ARG A 104 -25.12 -31.17 10.45
N ARG A 105 -26.00 -30.61 9.62
CA ARG A 105 -26.61 -31.34 8.48
C ARG A 105 -25.60 -31.82 7.47
N ALA A 106 -24.57 -31.04 7.20
CA ALA A 106 -23.48 -31.42 6.31
C ALA A 106 -22.69 -32.59 6.88
N LEU A 107 -22.29 -32.52 8.15
CA LEU A 107 -21.49 -33.54 8.82
C LEU A 107 -22.28 -34.84 9.14
N GLU A 108 -23.60 -34.76 9.35
CA GLU A 108 -24.46 -35.96 9.45
C GLU A 108 -24.47 -36.78 8.16
N ARG A 109 -24.34 -36.13 7.00
CA ARG A 109 -24.29 -36.76 5.68
C ARG A 109 -22.89 -37.25 5.32
N ASN A 110 -21.89 -36.44 5.59
CA ASN A 110 -20.48 -36.79 5.38
C ASN A 110 -19.66 -36.36 6.62
N PRO A 111 -19.42 -37.29 7.58
CA PRO A 111 -18.65 -37.01 8.79
C PRO A 111 -17.19 -36.60 8.54
N ARG A 112 -16.68 -36.80 7.33
CA ARG A 112 -15.32 -36.39 6.92
C ARG A 112 -15.34 -35.32 5.83
N ASP A 113 -16.35 -34.45 5.85
CA ASP A 113 -16.51 -33.39 4.86
C ASP A 113 -15.53 -32.22 5.13
N THR A 114 -14.29 -32.39 4.67
CA THR A 114 -13.29 -31.32 4.74
C THR A 114 -13.64 -30.14 3.83
N GLU A 115 -14.31 -30.41 2.68
CA GLU A 115 -14.67 -29.38 1.71
C GLU A 115 -15.55 -28.27 2.32
N LEU A 116 -16.45 -28.64 3.25
CA LEU A 116 -17.27 -27.66 3.98
C LEU A 116 -16.38 -26.64 4.72
N TYR A 117 -15.44 -27.13 5.54
CA TYR A 117 -14.59 -26.27 6.34
C TYR A 117 -13.50 -25.60 5.52
N ASP A 118 -12.99 -26.24 4.47
CA ASP A 118 -12.09 -25.64 3.50
C ASP A 118 -12.78 -24.44 2.81
N GLY A 119 -14.03 -24.61 2.36
CA GLY A 119 -14.82 -23.53 1.78
C GLY A 119 -15.12 -22.39 2.76
N LEU A 120 -15.43 -22.72 4.02
CA LEU A 120 -15.59 -21.70 5.08
C LEU A 120 -14.29 -20.93 5.33
N ALA A 121 -13.15 -21.62 5.35
CA ALA A 121 -11.84 -20.97 5.51
C ALA A 121 -11.52 -20.05 4.34
N GLU A 122 -11.73 -20.47 3.09
CA GLU A 122 -11.54 -19.66 1.89
C GLU A 122 -12.43 -18.41 1.91
N MET A 123 -13.69 -18.55 2.31
CA MET A 123 -14.61 -17.42 2.43
C MET A 123 -14.20 -16.47 3.58
N ALA A 124 -13.71 -16.99 4.69
CA ALA A 124 -13.18 -16.18 5.78
C ALA A 124 -11.97 -15.35 5.32
N VAL A 125 -11.06 -15.94 4.51
CA VAL A 125 -9.93 -15.22 3.90
C VAL A 125 -10.39 -14.03 3.03
N ARG A 126 -11.38 -14.26 2.17
CA ARG A 126 -11.93 -13.20 1.29
C ARG A 126 -12.51 -12.02 2.08
N ASN A 127 -13.05 -12.32 3.26
CA ASN A 127 -13.54 -11.33 4.22
C ASN A 127 -12.44 -10.86 5.20
N ARG A 128 -11.17 -11.17 4.96
CA ARG A 128 -10.02 -10.80 5.79
C ARG A 128 -10.09 -11.30 7.24
N ARG A 129 -10.87 -12.34 7.51
CA ARG A 129 -11.03 -12.99 8.81
C ARG A 129 -10.04 -14.15 8.95
N TYR A 130 -8.76 -13.81 8.97
CA TYR A 130 -7.68 -14.81 8.87
C TYR A 130 -7.60 -15.75 10.08
N ALA A 131 -7.88 -15.27 11.29
CA ALA A 131 -7.92 -16.10 12.49
C ALA A 131 -9.03 -17.16 12.41
N GLU A 132 -10.20 -16.78 11.91
CA GLU A 132 -11.33 -17.70 11.70
C GLU A 132 -11.05 -18.67 10.57
N ALA A 133 -10.36 -18.23 9.52
CA ALA A 133 -9.89 -19.12 8.45
C ALA A 133 -8.98 -20.23 8.99
N VAL A 134 -8.05 -19.86 9.90
CA VAL A 134 -7.20 -20.85 10.61
C VAL A 134 -8.04 -21.81 11.45
N GLU A 135 -9.04 -21.31 12.18
CA GLU A 135 -9.92 -22.15 12.98
C GLU A 135 -10.71 -23.17 12.11
N PHE A 136 -11.30 -22.70 11.01
CA PHE A 136 -12.01 -23.58 10.08
C PHE A 136 -11.07 -24.61 9.43
N ALA A 137 -9.89 -24.18 8.97
CA ALA A 137 -8.92 -25.10 8.38
C ALA A 137 -8.40 -26.15 9.39
N ARG A 138 -8.20 -25.76 10.68
CA ARG A 138 -7.90 -26.73 11.76
C ARG A 138 -9.01 -27.76 11.94
N ARG A 139 -10.28 -27.35 11.84
CA ARG A 139 -11.42 -28.28 11.87
C ARG A 139 -11.42 -29.24 10.68
N ALA A 140 -11.13 -28.74 9.46
CA ALA A 140 -10.98 -29.58 8.28
C ALA A 140 -9.89 -30.66 8.48
N VAL A 141 -8.70 -30.26 8.93
CA VAL A 141 -7.58 -31.16 9.24
C VAL A 141 -7.95 -32.18 10.34
N ALA A 142 -8.76 -31.75 11.33
CA ALA A 142 -9.21 -32.66 12.39
C ALA A 142 -10.21 -33.72 11.87
N LEU A 143 -11.02 -33.42 10.85
CA LEU A 143 -11.91 -34.39 10.20
C LEU A 143 -11.13 -35.36 9.32
N ASP A 144 -10.12 -34.90 8.61
CA ASP A 144 -9.23 -35.75 7.80
C ASP A 144 -7.79 -35.21 7.81
N SER A 145 -6.96 -35.78 8.67
CA SER A 145 -5.55 -35.39 8.82
C SER A 145 -4.68 -35.76 7.59
N THR A 146 -5.25 -36.45 6.59
CA THR A 146 -4.57 -36.79 5.33
C THR A 146 -4.95 -35.82 4.20
N SER A 147 -5.86 -34.87 4.42
CA SER A 147 -6.25 -33.86 3.43
C SER A 147 -5.13 -32.83 3.21
N TRP A 148 -4.39 -33.02 2.11
CA TRP A 148 -3.30 -32.10 1.74
C TRP A 148 -3.79 -30.69 1.47
N ARG A 149 -4.95 -30.56 0.83
CA ARG A 149 -5.60 -29.26 0.59
C ARG A 149 -5.87 -28.53 1.90
N SER A 150 -6.48 -29.19 2.87
CA SER A 150 -6.79 -28.57 4.17
C SER A 150 -5.52 -28.14 4.92
N HIS A 151 -4.43 -28.93 4.81
CA HIS A 151 -3.12 -28.52 5.35
C HIS A 151 -2.55 -27.31 4.62
N GLY A 152 -2.71 -27.20 3.29
CA GLY A 152 -2.30 -26.05 2.51
C GLY A 152 -3.03 -24.77 2.93
N ILE A 153 -4.37 -24.84 3.00
CA ILE A 153 -5.23 -23.74 3.47
C ILE A 153 -4.83 -23.32 4.90
N LEU A 154 -4.63 -24.30 5.79
CA LEU A 154 -4.21 -24.05 7.18
C LEU A 154 -2.87 -23.32 7.21
N GLY A 155 -1.85 -23.82 6.52
CA GLY A 155 -0.50 -23.29 6.56
C GLY A 155 -0.41 -21.85 6.04
N ILE A 156 -1.02 -21.56 4.89
CA ILE A 156 -1.05 -20.20 4.35
C ILE A 156 -1.70 -19.21 5.34
N ASN A 157 -2.79 -19.62 5.98
CA ASN A 157 -3.49 -18.72 6.90
C ASN A 157 -2.79 -18.60 8.26
N GLN A 158 -2.09 -19.65 8.71
CA GLN A 158 -1.20 -19.53 9.88
C GLN A 158 -0.09 -18.52 9.64
N LEU A 159 0.52 -18.48 8.44
CA LEU A 159 1.50 -17.44 8.10
C LEU A 159 0.89 -16.04 8.14
N ARG A 160 -0.37 -15.86 7.69
CA ARG A 160 -1.08 -14.57 7.70
C ARG A 160 -1.33 -14.03 9.10
N ILE A 161 -1.53 -14.91 10.09
CA ILE A 161 -1.69 -14.50 11.49
C ILE A 161 -0.36 -14.53 12.29
N GLY A 162 0.78 -14.79 11.62
CA GLY A 162 2.10 -14.77 12.23
C GLY A 162 2.55 -16.07 12.92
N GLU A 163 1.81 -17.18 12.77
CA GLU A 163 2.19 -18.51 13.24
C GLU A 163 3.18 -19.17 12.25
N ILE A 164 4.38 -18.61 12.11
CA ILE A 164 5.32 -18.95 11.03
C ILE A 164 5.73 -20.43 11.06
N GLU A 165 6.17 -20.93 12.21
CA GLU A 165 6.64 -22.33 12.34
C GLU A 165 5.51 -23.33 12.10
N ALA A 166 4.35 -23.09 12.71
CA ALA A 166 3.17 -23.95 12.51
C ALA A 166 2.67 -23.92 11.04
N GLY A 167 2.76 -22.74 10.41
CA GLY A 167 2.45 -22.55 9.00
C GLY A 167 3.39 -23.37 8.11
N ARG A 168 4.69 -23.28 8.36
CA ARG A 168 5.70 -24.11 7.65
C ARG A 168 5.39 -25.61 7.77
N GLU A 169 5.17 -26.11 9.01
CA GLU A 169 4.84 -27.52 9.21
C GLU A 169 3.60 -27.97 8.43
N SER A 170 2.55 -27.15 8.42
CA SER A 170 1.32 -27.42 7.68
C SER A 170 1.58 -27.46 6.18
N LEU A 171 2.35 -26.50 5.64
CA LEU A 171 2.72 -26.44 4.22
C LEU A 171 3.61 -27.59 3.79
N GLU A 172 4.57 -28.01 4.62
CA GLU A 172 5.40 -29.18 4.34
C GLU A 172 4.58 -30.48 4.28
N ARG A 173 3.54 -30.61 5.12
CA ARG A 173 2.60 -31.72 5.04
C ARG A 173 1.80 -31.69 3.75
N ALA A 174 1.29 -30.50 3.38
CA ALA A 174 0.56 -30.30 2.14
C ALA A 174 1.43 -30.65 0.92
N PHE A 175 2.67 -30.14 0.88
CA PHE A 175 3.62 -30.37 -0.21
C PHE A 175 4.01 -31.86 -0.38
N ARG A 176 4.09 -32.62 0.72
CA ARG A 176 4.33 -34.06 0.61
C ARG A 176 3.20 -34.81 -0.10
N GLY A 177 1.98 -34.30 -0.02
CA GLY A 177 0.82 -34.91 -0.70
C GLY A 177 0.60 -34.41 -2.11
N ASP A 178 0.86 -33.12 -2.34
CA ASP A 178 0.81 -32.52 -3.67
C ASP A 178 2.06 -31.64 -3.92
N PRO A 179 3.16 -32.23 -4.44
CA PRO A 179 4.38 -31.50 -4.75
C PRO A 179 4.27 -30.64 -6.01
N TYR A 180 3.13 -30.65 -6.70
CA TYR A 180 2.86 -29.82 -7.88
C TYR A 180 2.09 -28.55 -7.56
N ASP A 181 1.66 -28.35 -6.30
CA ASP A 181 1.06 -27.09 -5.87
C ASP A 181 2.11 -25.98 -5.84
N VAL A 182 2.04 -25.12 -6.83
CA VAL A 182 3.01 -24.02 -7.05
C VAL A 182 2.95 -23.00 -5.91
N TRP A 183 1.78 -22.75 -5.35
CA TRP A 183 1.62 -21.80 -4.24
C TRP A 183 2.34 -22.28 -2.99
N ILE A 184 2.14 -23.53 -2.64
CA ILE A 184 2.78 -24.14 -1.47
C ILE A 184 4.29 -24.17 -1.68
N LYS A 185 4.74 -24.62 -2.87
CA LYS A 185 6.16 -24.65 -3.18
C LYS A 185 6.83 -23.29 -3.08
N ASN A 186 6.29 -22.28 -3.77
CA ASN A 186 6.85 -20.93 -3.75
C ASN A 186 6.91 -20.37 -2.33
N THR A 187 5.85 -20.61 -1.53
CA THR A 187 5.81 -20.14 -0.14
C THR A 187 6.86 -20.84 0.73
N LEU A 188 7.08 -22.13 0.56
CA LEU A 188 8.15 -22.84 1.27
C LEU A 188 9.54 -22.36 0.85
N ASP A 189 9.78 -22.17 -0.46
CA ASP A 189 11.03 -21.61 -0.98
C ASP A 189 11.27 -20.20 -0.41
N LEU A 190 10.25 -19.38 -0.29
CA LEU A 190 10.34 -18.06 0.34
C LEU A 190 10.71 -18.18 1.83
N LEU A 191 10.05 -19.08 2.58
CA LEU A 191 10.34 -19.27 4.00
C LEU A 191 11.80 -19.72 4.23
N ASP A 192 12.41 -20.44 3.30
CA ASP A 192 13.83 -20.82 3.36
C ASP A 192 14.75 -19.59 3.25
N THR A 193 14.31 -18.51 2.60
CA THR A 193 15.09 -17.27 2.53
C THR A 193 15.10 -16.49 3.85
N PHE A 194 14.20 -16.78 4.80
CA PHE A 194 14.08 -16.04 6.05
C PHE A 194 15.31 -16.15 6.95
N GLU A 195 16.19 -17.14 6.73
CA GLU A 195 17.52 -17.21 7.38
C GLU A 195 18.40 -15.98 7.08
N ARG A 196 18.13 -15.27 5.96
CA ARG A 196 18.83 -14.05 5.57
C ARG A 196 18.23 -12.79 6.19
N TYR A 197 17.10 -12.93 6.87
CA TYR A 197 16.42 -11.82 7.51
C TYR A 197 16.80 -11.73 8.97
N ARG A 198 16.81 -10.50 9.46
CA ARG A 198 17.08 -10.19 10.86
C ARG A 198 15.81 -9.65 11.52
N GLU A 199 15.49 -10.16 12.70
CA GLU A 199 14.44 -9.59 13.53
C GLU A 199 15.00 -8.39 14.30
N VAL A 200 14.38 -7.23 14.11
CA VAL A 200 14.68 -5.99 14.85
C VAL A 200 13.45 -5.64 15.69
N PRO A 201 13.53 -5.77 17.03
CA PRO A 201 12.41 -5.43 17.90
C PRO A 201 12.37 -3.92 18.17
N SER A 202 11.16 -3.37 18.33
CA SER A 202 10.92 -2.09 18.97
C SER A 202 9.93 -2.26 20.12
N GLN A 203 9.37 -1.17 20.66
CA GLN A 203 8.44 -1.24 21.78
C GLN A 203 7.17 -2.04 21.43
N ARG A 204 6.63 -1.82 20.22
CA ARG A 204 5.34 -2.40 19.78
C ARG A 204 5.45 -3.25 18.52
N PHE A 205 6.63 -3.31 17.90
CA PHE A 205 6.81 -3.97 16.61
C PHE A 205 7.93 -4.99 16.64
N ARG A 206 7.84 -5.96 15.72
CA ARG A 206 8.91 -6.86 15.33
C ARG A 206 9.10 -6.74 13.82
N PHE A 207 10.17 -6.08 13.44
CA PHE A 207 10.53 -5.88 12.03
C PHE A 207 11.35 -7.07 11.56
N ILE A 208 10.95 -7.69 10.46
CA ILE A 208 11.67 -8.75 9.77
C ILE A 208 12.27 -8.13 8.52
N LEU A 209 13.53 -7.78 8.59
CA LEU A 209 14.24 -7.01 7.57
C LEU A 209 15.35 -7.85 6.96
N TYR A 210 15.55 -7.74 5.66
CA TYR A 210 16.69 -8.37 5.00
C TYR A 210 18.01 -7.88 5.60
N GLY A 211 18.94 -8.81 5.89
CA GLY A 211 20.10 -8.52 6.72
C GLY A 211 20.96 -7.36 6.25
N GLU A 212 21.12 -7.22 4.93
CA GLU A 212 21.93 -6.14 4.32
C GLU A 212 21.25 -4.75 4.42
N GLU A 213 19.93 -4.71 4.52
CA GLU A 213 19.13 -3.48 4.58
C GLU A 213 18.72 -3.11 6.00
N ALA A 214 18.83 -4.05 6.93
CA ALA A 214 18.19 -3.98 8.23
C ALA A 214 18.63 -2.78 9.08
N ASP A 215 19.91 -2.41 9.08
CA ASP A 215 20.41 -1.28 9.88
C ASP A 215 19.97 0.06 9.30
N VAL A 216 19.88 0.17 7.96
CA VAL A 216 19.40 1.35 7.28
C VAL A 216 17.90 1.53 7.52
N LEU A 217 17.10 0.49 7.23
CA LEU A 217 15.65 0.58 7.37
C LEU A 217 15.22 0.77 8.82
N ALA A 218 15.84 0.05 9.77
CA ALA A 218 15.48 0.15 11.18
C ALA A 218 15.68 1.57 11.75
N ALA A 219 16.69 2.30 11.28
CA ALA A 219 16.97 3.66 11.72
C ALA A 219 15.79 4.64 11.47
N TYR A 220 14.94 4.34 10.49
CA TYR A 220 13.80 5.19 10.11
C TYR A 220 12.46 4.51 10.37
N LEU A 221 12.35 3.21 10.09
CA LEU A 221 11.10 2.48 10.24
C LEU A 221 10.66 2.36 11.70
N ALA A 222 11.58 2.10 12.63
CA ALA A 222 11.22 1.95 14.02
C ALA A 222 10.63 3.24 14.64
N PRO A 223 11.26 4.42 14.53
CA PRO A 223 10.65 5.66 15.03
C PRO A 223 9.37 6.04 14.28
N LEU A 224 9.29 5.84 12.96
CA LEU A 224 8.07 6.08 12.19
C LEU A 224 6.92 5.20 12.67
N ALA A 225 7.18 3.93 12.93
CA ALA A 225 6.17 2.96 13.36
C ALA A 225 5.60 3.31 14.73
N GLU A 226 6.45 3.67 15.69
CA GLU A 226 6.00 4.07 17.02
C GLU A 226 5.21 5.39 16.97
N GLU A 227 5.66 6.39 16.17
CA GLU A 227 4.90 7.63 15.91
C GLU A 227 3.53 7.32 15.30
N ALA A 228 3.50 6.50 14.25
CA ALA A 228 2.27 6.13 13.55
C ALA A 228 1.27 5.43 14.49
N TYR A 229 1.77 4.47 15.29
CA TYR A 229 0.93 3.76 16.26
C TYR A 229 0.33 4.72 17.29
N ASP A 230 1.12 5.63 17.85
CA ASP A 230 0.63 6.57 18.87
C ASP A 230 -0.42 7.52 18.29
N ARG A 231 -0.17 8.09 17.10
CA ARG A 231 -1.11 9.00 16.44
C ARG A 231 -2.41 8.32 16.03
N LEU A 232 -2.33 7.10 15.49
CA LEU A 232 -3.52 6.32 15.14
C LEU A 232 -4.28 5.86 16.39
N ALA A 233 -3.57 5.42 17.46
CA ALA A 233 -4.20 5.03 18.71
C ALA A 233 -4.96 6.18 19.38
N GLU A 234 -4.40 7.39 19.36
CA GLU A 234 -5.08 8.60 19.85
C GLU A 234 -6.31 8.91 19.01
N ARG A 235 -6.20 8.89 17.68
CA ARG A 235 -7.29 9.22 16.76
C ARG A 235 -8.46 8.24 16.83
N TYR A 236 -8.14 6.94 16.82
CA TYR A 236 -9.16 5.88 16.76
C TYR A 236 -9.67 5.46 18.14
N GLY A 237 -9.00 5.87 19.22
CA GLY A 237 -9.34 5.39 20.57
C GLY A 237 -9.22 3.87 20.73
N TYR A 238 -8.43 3.22 19.86
CA TYR A 238 -8.23 1.78 19.77
C TYR A 238 -6.74 1.45 19.78
N ARG A 239 -6.40 0.28 20.29
CA ARG A 239 -5.00 -0.20 20.32
C ARG A 239 -4.95 -1.64 19.81
N PRO A 240 -4.42 -1.88 18.59
CA PRO A 240 -4.15 -3.23 18.12
C PRO A 240 -3.26 -4.00 19.09
N ALA A 241 -3.42 -5.33 19.11
CA ALA A 241 -2.55 -6.19 19.91
C ALA A 241 -1.09 -6.08 19.45
N THR A 242 -0.16 -6.09 20.39
CA THR A 242 1.28 -6.00 20.13
C THR A 242 2.00 -7.27 20.60
N PRO A 243 3.13 -7.62 20.02
CA PRO A 243 3.83 -6.90 18.95
C PRO A 243 3.16 -7.09 17.58
N ILE A 244 3.19 -6.03 16.77
CA ILE A 244 2.82 -6.10 15.35
C ILE A 244 4.04 -6.57 14.56
N ARG A 245 3.89 -7.60 13.75
CA ARG A 245 4.95 -8.11 12.88
C ARG A 245 4.95 -7.36 11.55
N VAL A 246 6.12 -6.84 11.14
CA VAL A 246 6.29 -6.12 9.88
C VAL A 246 7.39 -6.82 9.07
N GLU A 247 7.04 -7.33 7.90
CA GLU A 247 7.93 -8.04 7.00
C GLU A 247 8.22 -7.15 5.78
N VAL A 248 9.50 -6.83 5.52
CA VAL A 248 9.92 -5.95 4.44
C VAL A 248 10.81 -6.73 3.47
N PHE A 249 10.41 -6.80 2.21
CA PHE A 249 11.00 -7.66 1.19
C PHE A 249 11.82 -6.88 0.18
N PRO A 250 13.12 -7.21 -0.03
CA PRO A 250 13.97 -6.57 -1.04
C PRO A 250 13.63 -7.01 -2.48
N SER A 251 12.72 -7.97 -2.63
CA SER A 251 12.23 -8.50 -3.90
C SER A 251 10.72 -8.41 -3.95
N HIS A 252 10.19 -7.70 -4.94
CA HIS A 252 8.74 -7.65 -5.18
C HIS A 252 8.14 -9.04 -5.44
N ALA A 253 8.89 -9.95 -6.07
CA ALA A 253 8.44 -11.32 -6.28
C ALA A 253 8.23 -12.05 -4.95
N ASP A 254 9.13 -11.85 -3.98
CA ASP A 254 9.04 -12.45 -2.65
C ASP A 254 7.86 -11.89 -1.85
N PHE A 255 7.66 -10.56 -1.88
CA PHE A 255 6.47 -9.93 -1.30
C PHE A 255 5.18 -10.48 -1.93
N SER A 256 5.15 -10.61 -3.24
CA SER A 256 4.01 -11.16 -3.97
C SER A 256 3.72 -12.61 -3.57
N VAL A 257 4.75 -13.46 -3.51
CA VAL A 257 4.64 -14.85 -3.03
C VAL A 257 4.14 -14.90 -1.58
N ARG A 258 4.69 -14.04 -0.69
CA ARG A 258 4.25 -13.94 0.71
C ARG A 258 2.76 -13.64 0.83
N THR A 259 2.23 -12.87 -0.08
CA THR A 259 0.84 -12.36 -0.05
C THR A 259 -0.14 -13.34 -0.72
N VAL A 260 0.17 -13.76 -1.94
CA VAL A 260 -0.74 -14.54 -2.81
C VAL A 260 -0.14 -15.85 -3.36
N GLY A 261 1.07 -16.21 -2.95
CA GLY A 261 1.74 -17.46 -3.38
C GLY A 261 2.29 -17.44 -4.81
N LEU A 262 2.08 -16.36 -5.55
CA LEU A 262 2.52 -16.19 -6.95
C LEU A 262 3.20 -14.83 -7.12
N ALA A 263 4.14 -14.72 -8.04
CA ALA A 263 4.75 -13.43 -8.41
C ALA A 263 3.78 -12.57 -9.24
N GLY A 264 3.91 -11.22 -9.12
CA GLY A 264 3.23 -10.26 -9.99
C GLY A 264 2.00 -9.58 -9.37
N LEU A 265 1.90 -9.53 -8.04
CA LEU A 265 0.88 -8.72 -7.36
C LEU A 265 1.09 -7.22 -7.63
N GLY A 266 0.02 -6.50 -7.92
CA GLY A 266 0.06 -5.04 -8.18
C GLY A 266 0.08 -4.14 -6.92
N ALA A 267 0.22 -4.71 -5.71
CA ALA A 267 0.27 -3.96 -4.46
C ALA A 267 1.71 -3.65 -4.02
N LEU A 268 1.88 -2.69 -3.12
CA LEU A 268 3.15 -2.30 -2.49
C LEU A 268 3.23 -2.77 -1.03
N GLY A 269 2.09 -2.96 -0.40
CA GLY A 269 1.93 -3.46 0.94
C GLY A 269 0.63 -4.25 1.10
N VAL A 270 0.52 -4.97 2.18
CA VAL A 270 -0.67 -5.73 2.60
C VAL A 270 -0.71 -5.83 4.11
N SER A 271 -1.89 -5.60 4.69
CA SER A 271 -2.17 -5.82 6.10
C SER A 271 -3.05 -7.05 6.30
N PHE A 272 -2.58 -7.99 7.11
CA PHE A 272 -3.37 -9.11 7.61
C PHE A 272 -3.92 -8.87 9.03
N GLY A 273 -3.92 -7.63 9.48
CA GLY A 273 -4.19 -7.23 10.86
C GLY A 273 -2.88 -7.02 11.63
N ASN A 274 -2.48 -7.96 12.47
CA ASN A 274 -1.24 -7.85 13.25
C ASN A 274 0.04 -8.29 12.50
N VAL A 275 -0.08 -8.65 11.23
CA VAL A 275 1.04 -8.92 10.33
C VAL A 275 0.93 -8.00 9.14
N LEU A 276 1.96 -7.21 8.90
CA LEU A 276 2.11 -6.35 7.73
C LEU A 276 3.22 -6.92 6.85
N ALA A 277 3.03 -6.91 5.55
CA ALA A 277 4.06 -7.26 4.58
C ALA A 277 4.15 -6.16 3.52
N MET A 278 5.35 -5.77 3.10
CA MET A 278 5.52 -4.71 2.12
C MET A 278 6.81 -4.84 1.32
N ASP A 279 6.85 -4.21 0.15
CA ASP A 279 8.08 -4.02 -0.60
C ASP A 279 9.08 -3.15 0.20
N SER A 280 10.36 -3.53 0.16
CA SER A 280 11.45 -2.62 0.50
C SER A 280 11.59 -1.54 -0.59
N PRO A 281 12.10 -0.35 -0.24
CA PRO A 281 12.49 0.64 -1.26
C PRO A 281 13.40 0.08 -2.37
N SER A 282 14.24 -0.90 -2.05
CA SER A 282 15.14 -1.57 -3.02
C SER A 282 14.42 -2.53 -3.99
N ALA A 283 13.19 -2.95 -3.66
CA ALA A 283 12.40 -3.84 -4.52
C ALA A 283 11.90 -3.16 -5.80
N ARG A 284 12.00 -1.85 -5.90
CA ARG A 284 11.49 -0.99 -6.97
C ARG A 284 12.50 0.05 -7.42
N ASP A 285 12.29 0.59 -8.61
CA ASP A 285 13.07 1.73 -9.07
C ASP A 285 12.85 2.96 -8.17
N ARG A 286 13.91 3.72 -7.92
CA ARG A 286 13.90 4.94 -7.12
C ARG A 286 12.85 5.94 -7.61
N GLY A 287 12.05 6.47 -6.69
CA GLY A 287 10.98 7.40 -7.01
C GLY A 287 9.68 6.75 -7.49
N THR A 288 9.57 5.41 -7.43
CA THR A 288 8.35 4.69 -7.81
C THR A 288 7.28 4.79 -6.73
N PHE A 289 7.67 4.73 -5.47
CA PHE A 289 6.75 4.82 -4.33
C PHE A 289 7.43 5.37 -3.08
N ASN A 290 6.62 5.81 -2.13
CA ASN A 290 7.04 6.24 -0.81
C ASN A 290 6.79 5.12 0.20
N TRP A 291 7.86 4.48 0.68
CA TRP A 291 7.73 3.34 1.60
C TRP A 291 7.22 3.76 2.99
N GLY A 292 7.47 5.00 3.41
CA GLY A 292 6.95 5.52 4.67
C GLY A 292 5.44 5.72 4.64
N SER A 293 4.92 6.27 3.54
CA SER A 293 3.48 6.39 3.26
C SER A 293 2.84 5.01 3.20
N THR A 294 3.43 4.07 2.44
CA THR A 294 2.95 2.68 2.35
C THR A 294 2.89 2.01 3.72
N PHE A 295 3.95 2.13 4.55
CA PHE A 295 3.93 1.59 5.91
C PHE A 295 2.79 2.17 6.76
N TRP A 296 2.58 3.49 6.69
CA TRP A 296 1.51 4.16 7.43
C TRP A 296 0.12 3.67 7.01
N HIS A 297 -0.07 3.51 5.70
CA HIS A 297 -1.28 2.93 5.10
C HIS A 297 -1.58 1.53 5.65
N GLU A 298 -0.60 0.63 5.60
CA GLU A 298 -0.78 -0.74 6.05
C GLU A 298 -1.02 -0.82 7.57
N LEU A 299 -0.35 0.04 8.34
CA LEU A 299 -0.60 0.11 9.78
C LEU A 299 -2.02 0.62 10.09
N ALA A 300 -2.53 1.60 9.34
CA ALA A 300 -3.90 2.09 9.53
C ALA A 300 -4.94 0.98 9.36
N HIS A 301 -4.71 0.03 8.43
CA HIS A 301 -5.57 -1.14 8.30
C HIS A 301 -5.63 -2.01 9.56
N ALA A 302 -4.54 -2.15 10.31
CA ALA A 302 -4.56 -2.91 11.57
C ALA A 302 -5.56 -2.30 12.59
N PHE A 303 -5.70 -0.97 12.59
CA PHE A 303 -6.70 -0.27 13.40
C PHE A 303 -8.12 -0.48 12.86
N HIS A 304 -8.34 -0.25 11.58
CA HIS A 304 -9.67 -0.34 10.97
C HIS A 304 -10.24 -1.76 11.05
N LEU A 305 -9.40 -2.76 10.74
CA LEU A 305 -9.78 -4.17 10.82
C LEU A 305 -10.10 -4.59 12.25
N GLY A 306 -9.23 -4.22 13.21
CA GLY A 306 -9.46 -4.55 14.61
C GLY A 306 -10.70 -3.89 15.20
N MET A 307 -10.96 -2.60 14.90
CA MET A 307 -12.15 -1.89 15.37
C MET A 307 -13.45 -2.45 14.81
N SER A 308 -13.42 -2.99 13.62
CA SER A 308 -14.60 -3.49 12.91
C SER A 308 -14.81 -5.00 13.01
N ASP A 309 -13.99 -5.72 13.78
CA ASP A 309 -13.92 -7.18 13.76
C ASP A 309 -13.80 -7.73 12.34
N HIS A 310 -12.94 -7.09 11.52
CA HIS A 310 -12.70 -7.41 10.11
C HIS A 310 -13.95 -7.30 9.20
N ARG A 311 -14.98 -6.54 9.60
CA ARG A 311 -16.24 -6.38 8.85
C ARG A 311 -16.31 -5.09 8.03
N VAL A 312 -15.30 -4.22 8.14
CA VAL A 312 -15.24 -2.99 7.36
C VAL A 312 -15.13 -3.30 5.86
N PRO A 313 -15.99 -2.70 4.99
CA PRO A 313 -15.88 -2.90 3.55
C PRO A 313 -14.58 -2.32 3.01
N ARG A 314 -14.09 -2.88 1.89
CA ARG A 314 -12.79 -2.52 1.35
C ARG A 314 -12.69 -1.03 1.00
N TRP A 315 -13.71 -0.47 0.35
CA TRP A 315 -13.70 0.94 -0.01
C TRP A 315 -13.47 1.87 1.19
N PHE A 316 -14.05 1.53 2.35
CA PHE A 316 -13.99 2.42 3.51
C PHE A 316 -12.64 2.33 4.23
N THR A 317 -12.09 1.12 4.39
CA THR A 317 -10.76 0.98 5.01
C THR A 317 -9.65 1.53 4.12
N GLU A 318 -9.74 1.37 2.79
CA GLU A 318 -8.79 1.96 1.84
C GLU A 318 -8.90 3.49 1.84
N GLY A 319 -10.13 4.02 1.81
CA GLY A 319 -10.36 5.46 1.90
C GLY A 319 -9.83 6.09 3.18
N LEU A 320 -10.02 5.42 4.32
CA LEU A 320 -9.46 5.84 5.61
C LEU A 320 -7.93 5.79 5.60
N ALA A 321 -7.33 4.72 5.06
CA ALA A 321 -5.88 4.57 5.05
C ALA A 321 -5.21 5.68 4.23
N VAL A 322 -5.70 5.99 3.02
CA VAL A 322 -5.20 7.12 2.22
C VAL A 322 -5.46 8.48 2.91
N LEU A 323 -6.57 8.63 3.64
CA LEU A 323 -6.82 9.83 4.43
C LEU A 323 -5.80 9.97 5.58
N GLU A 324 -5.39 8.86 6.20
CA GLU A 324 -4.35 8.87 7.26
C GLU A 324 -2.96 9.18 6.70
N GLU A 325 -2.62 8.74 5.48
CA GLU A 325 -1.40 9.16 4.80
C GLU A 325 -1.33 10.69 4.67
N ARG A 326 -2.40 11.34 4.13
CA ARG A 326 -2.47 12.79 4.00
C ARG A 326 -2.35 13.55 5.33
N ARG A 327 -2.86 12.95 6.41
CA ARG A 327 -2.75 13.50 7.76
C ARG A 327 -1.37 13.29 8.38
N ALA A 328 -0.65 12.25 7.94
CA ALA A 328 0.67 11.95 8.45
C ALA A 328 1.70 12.97 7.98
N ARG A 329 1.75 13.23 6.68
CA ARG A 329 2.70 14.17 6.06
C ARG A 329 2.02 14.90 4.89
N GLU A 330 2.42 16.14 4.63
CA GLU A 330 1.79 17.03 3.64
C GLU A 330 1.71 16.45 2.23
N SER A 331 2.76 15.74 1.78
CA SER A 331 2.81 15.19 0.41
C SER A 331 2.16 13.81 0.25
N TRP A 332 1.90 13.09 1.35
CA TRP A 332 1.46 11.70 1.30
C TRP A 332 -0.01 11.57 0.91
N GLY A 333 -0.35 10.48 0.21
CA GLY A 333 -1.73 10.16 -0.17
C GLY A 333 -2.41 11.20 -1.07
N SER A 334 -1.66 12.07 -1.73
CA SER A 334 -2.18 13.11 -2.64
C SER A 334 -2.00 12.65 -4.09
N ASP A 335 -3.08 12.23 -4.75
CA ASP A 335 -3.04 11.64 -6.11
C ASP A 335 -4.12 12.18 -7.02
N VAL A 336 -4.35 13.49 -6.99
CA VAL A 336 -5.23 14.11 -7.99
C VAL A 336 -4.51 14.24 -9.32
N SER A 337 -4.95 13.47 -10.31
CA SER A 337 -4.38 13.47 -11.65
C SER A 337 -5.37 13.99 -12.70
N PRO A 338 -4.87 14.51 -13.84
CA PRO A 338 -5.74 14.85 -14.97
C PRO A 338 -6.58 13.66 -15.44
N ALA A 339 -6.05 12.44 -15.35
CA ALA A 339 -6.74 11.21 -15.72
C ALA A 339 -7.93 10.92 -14.79
N PHE A 340 -7.77 11.11 -13.48
CA PHE A 340 -8.85 10.98 -12.50
C PHE A 340 -9.99 11.96 -12.79
N LEU A 341 -9.67 13.26 -12.98
CA LEU A 341 -10.68 14.27 -13.28
C LEU A 341 -11.34 14.06 -14.66
N ALA A 342 -10.60 13.56 -15.64
CA ALA A 342 -11.17 13.18 -16.93
C ALA A 342 -12.12 11.99 -16.81
N ALA A 343 -11.77 10.98 -15.99
CA ALA A 343 -12.63 9.84 -15.71
C ALA A 343 -13.93 10.28 -15.00
N TYR A 344 -13.84 11.22 -14.05
CA TYR A 344 -15.01 11.82 -13.42
C TYR A 344 -15.92 12.51 -14.46
N LYS A 345 -15.38 13.35 -15.33
CA LYS A 345 -16.17 14.04 -16.39
C LYS A 345 -16.80 13.09 -17.40
N GLN A 346 -16.23 11.90 -17.58
CA GLN A 346 -16.74 10.86 -18.47
C GLN A 346 -17.70 9.88 -17.78
N GLU A 347 -18.09 10.16 -16.53
CA GLU A 347 -18.96 9.31 -15.71
C GLU A 347 -18.40 7.88 -15.54
N ARG A 348 -17.05 7.75 -15.52
CA ARG A 348 -16.36 6.45 -15.37
C ARG A 348 -16.04 6.12 -13.93
N LEU A 349 -16.16 7.06 -13.01
CA LEU A 349 -16.05 6.80 -11.57
C LEU A 349 -17.32 6.13 -11.06
N LEU A 350 -17.18 5.32 -10.03
CA LEU A 350 -18.32 4.64 -9.41
C LEU A 350 -19.07 5.58 -8.46
N PRO A 351 -20.40 5.48 -8.33
CA PRO A 351 -21.11 6.10 -7.22
C PRO A 351 -20.63 5.49 -5.89
N VAL A 352 -20.76 6.24 -4.80
CA VAL A 352 -20.34 5.78 -3.46
C VAL A 352 -21.06 4.48 -3.08
N SER A 353 -22.33 4.33 -3.49
CA SER A 353 -23.13 3.13 -3.31
C SER A 353 -22.52 1.85 -3.92
N ARG A 354 -21.64 2.01 -4.92
CA ARG A 354 -20.97 0.91 -5.62
C ARG A 354 -19.44 0.98 -5.56
N LEU A 355 -18.88 1.84 -4.73
CA LEU A 355 -17.45 2.10 -4.71
C LEU A 355 -16.61 0.84 -4.36
N ASN A 356 -17.18 -0.10 -3.61
CA ASN A 356 -16.54 -1.38 -3.30
C ASN A 356 -16.20 -2.20 -4.57
N ASP A 357 -17.03 -2.11 -5.62
CA ASP A 357 -16.81 -2.81 -6.89
C ASP A 357 -15.46 -2.41 -7.54
N GLY A 358 -15.04 -1.15 -7.38
CA GLY A 358 -13.80 -0.64 -7.94
C GLY A 358 -12.53 -1.27 -7.35
N PHE A 359 -12.64 -1.89 -6.18
CA PHE A 359 -11.55 -2.63 -5.54
C PHE A 359 -11.62 -4.13 -5.80
N VAL A 360 -12.83 -4.69 -5.93
CA VAL A 360 -13.05 -6.13 -6.02
C VAL A 360 -13.16 -6.57 -7.48
N ARG A 361 -13.73 -5.73 -8.33
CA ARG A 361 -14.01 -6.03 -9.75
C ARG A 361 -13.83 -4.80 -10.63
N PRO A 362 -12.60 -4.26 -10.75
CA PRO A 362 -12.38 -3.09 -11.59
C PRO A 362 -12.74 -3.39 -13.04
N ALA A 363 -13.51 -2.50 -13.67
CA ALA A 363 -13.95 -2.64 -15.06
C ALA A 363 -12.84 -2.26 -16.07
N TYR A 364 -11.80 -1.55 -15.62
CA TYR A 364 -10.63 -1.15 -16.40
C TYR A 364 -9.42 -0.97 -15.48
N PRO A 365 -8.17 -1.09 -15.97
CA PRO A 365 -6.97 -1.14 -15.14
C PRO A 365 -6.80 0.02 -14.15
N GLU A 366 -7.06 1.26 -14.59
CA GLU A 366 -6.85 2.45 -13.76
C GLU A 366 -7.95 2.65 -12.69
N GLN A 367 -9.07 1.93 -12.79
CA GLN A 367 -10.21 2.12 -11.88
C GLN A 367 -9.85 1.86 -10.42
N ILE A 368 -8.97 0.89 -10.18
CA ILE A 368 -8.55 0.56 -8.82
C ILE A 368 -7.83 1.77 -8.17
N SER A 369 -6.88 2.39 -8.85
CA SER A 369 -6.18 3.57 -8.36
C SER A 369 -7.12 4.75 -8.16
N PHE A 370 -8.07 4.95 -9.09
CA PHE A 370 -9.09 5.99 -8.95
C PHE A 370 -10.01 5.73 -7.76
N SER A 371 -10.33 4.47 -7.47
CA SER A 371 -11.16 4.09 -6.32
C SER A 371 -10.48 4.38 -4.99
N TYR A 372 -9.16 4.18 -4.87
CA TYR A 372 -8.38 4.57 -3.69
C TYR A 372 -8.53 6.06 -3.40
N TYR A 373 -8.24 6.89 -4.39
CA TYR A 373 -8.33 8.34 -4.23
C TYR A 373 -9.78 8.80 -3.99
N GLN A 374 -10.74 8.29 -4.77
CA GLN A 374 -12.16 8.59 -4.60
C GLN A 374 -12.66 8.22 -3.19
N ALA A 375 -12.34 7.04 -2.71
CA ALA A 375 -12.72 6.58 -1.37
C ALA A 375 -12.18 7.50 -0.26
N SER A 376 -10.96 8.00 -0.41
CA SER A 376 -10.37 8.94 0.52
C SER A 376 -11.08 10.30 0.52
N LEU A 377 -11.52 10.78 -0.65
CA LEU A 377 -12.34 11.99 -0.78
C LEU A 377 -13.73 11.81 -0.15
N VAL A 378 -14.31 10.62 -0.26
CA VAL A 378 -15.57 10.28 0.44
C VAL A 378 -15.38 10.33 1.95
N CYS A 379 -14.30 9.75 2.49
CA CYS A 379 -13.98 9.81 3.92
C CYS A 379 -13.74 11.27 4.38
N GLU A 380 -13.03 12.06 3.59
CA GLU A 380 -12.80 13.49 3.85
C GLU A 380 -14.12 14.28 3.89
N LEU A 381 -15.03 14.02 2.96
CA LEU A 381 -16.35 14.65 2.94
C LEU A 381 -17.19 14.26 4.16
N ILE A 382 -17.18 12.99 4.56
CA ILE A 382 -17.89 12.52 5.75
C ILE A 382 -17.33 13.24 6.99
N GLU A 383 -16.03 13.33 7.13
CA GLU A 383 -15.41 14.04 8.26
C GLU A 383 -15.78 15.52 8.27
N ARG A 384 -15.74 16.18 7.11
CA ARG A 384 -16.08 17.59 6.99
C ARG A 384 -17.53 17.90 7.34
N ASP A 385 -18.48 17.09 6.84
CA ASP A 385 -19.91 17.37 6.97
C ASP A 385 -20.51 16.79 8.27
N HIS A 386 -19.89 15.73 8.86
CA HIS A 386 -20.42 15.00 10.02
C HIS A 386 -19.44 14.89 11.21
N GLY A 387 -18.22 15.44 11.07
CA GLY A 387 -17.15 15.38 12.08
C GLY A 387 -16.39 14.06 12.11
N ALA A 388 -15.17 14.07 12.69
CA ALA A 388 -14.29 12.90 12.75
C ALA A 388 -14.91 11.69 13.44
N ASP A 389 -15.72 11.92 14.48
CA ASP A 389 -16.42 10.85 15.20
C ASP A 389 -17.40 10.05 14.32
N ALA A 390 -17.85 10.62 13.20
CA ALA A 390 -18.73 9.90 12.28
C ALA A 390 -18.00 8.70 11.66
N LEU A 391 -16.73 8.85 11.29
CA LEU A 391 -15.91 7.76 10.75
C LEU A 391 -15.76 6.61 11.75
N LEU A 392 -15.56 6.93 13.05
CA LEU A 392 -15.46 5.93 14.12
C LEU A 392 -16.78 5.20 14.34
N ARG A 393 -17.92 5.95 14.34
CA ARG A 393 -19.26 5.34 14.44
C ARG A 393 -19.58 4.46 13.23
N MET A 394 -19.07 4.78 12.04
CA MET A 394 -19.22 3.92 10.86
C MET A 394 -18.46 2.60 11.03
N LEU A 395 -17.22 2.64 11.54
CA LEU A 395 -16.47 1.42 11.88
C LEU A 395 -17.23 0.55 12.89
N ASP A 396 -17.81 1.16 13.93
CA ASP A 396 -18.68 0.44 14.89
C ASP A 396 -19.95 -0.11 14.21
N GLY A 397 -20.54 0.63 13.28
CA GLY A 397 -21.67 0.15 12.48
C GLY A 397 -21.34 -1.11 11.71
N PHE A 398 -20.19 -1.13 11.03
CA PHE A 398 -19.69 -2.33 10.32
C PHE A 398 -19.38 -3.46 11.30
N ARG A 399 -18.78 -3.18 12.47
CA ARG A 399 -18.55 -4.17 13.52
C ARG A 399 -19.85 -4.86 13.95
N ARG A 400 -20.95 -4.14 14.00
CA ARG A 400 -22.29 -4.67 14.30
C ARG A 400 -22.96 -5.41 13.13
N GLY A 401 -22.28 -5.56 11.99
CA GLY A 401 -22.77 -6.28 10.83
C GLY A 401 -23.69 -5.47 9.91
N LEU A 402 -23.76 -4.14 10.07
CA LEU A 402 -24.52 -3.29 9.16
C LEU A 402 -23.83 -3.18 7.80
N GLY A 403 -24.60 -3.24 6.72
CA GLY A 403 -24.12 -2.96 5.37
C GLY A 403 -23.90 -1.46 5.14
N THR A 404 -23.21 -1.10 4.04
CA THR A 404 -22.92 0.31 3.72
C THR A 404 -24.17 1.18 3.69
N PRO A 405 -25.31 0.82 3.03
CA PRO A 405 -26.50 1.66 3.03
C PRO A 405 -27.10 1.87 4.44
N GLU A 406 -27.07 0.84 5.29
CA GLU A 406 -27.56 0.91 6.67
C GLU A 406 -26.69 1.82 7.54
N VAL A 407 -25.36 1.74 7.38
CA VAL A 407 -24.41 2.61 8.09
C VAL A 407 -24.65 4.06 7.71
N PHE A 408 -24.86 4.38 6.43
CA PHE A 408 -25.19 5.74 6.01
C PHE A 408 -26.47 6.26 6.65
N ARG A 409 -27.54 5.46 6.64
CA ARG A 409 -28.81 5.85 7.27
C ARG A 409 -28.69 6.04 8.78
N GLN A 410 -28.05 5.11 9.47
CA GLN A 410 -28.02 5.10 10.95
C GLN A 410 -26.98 6.07 11.53
N VAL A 411 -25.84 6.25 10.86
CA VAL A 411 -24.72 7.06 11.37
C VAL A 411 -24.73 8.48 10.81
N LEU A 412 -24.97 8.63 9.51
CA LEU A 412 -24.95 9.92 8.82
C LEU A 412 -26.35 10.55 8.69
N GLY A 413 -27.43 9.75 8.93
CA GLY A 413 -28.80 10.24 8.81
C GLY A 413 -29.22 10.53 7.38
N THR A 414 -28.57 9.92 6.39
CA THR A 414 -28.83 10.14 4.96
C THR A 414 -28.87 8.82 4.20
N ASP A 415 -29.68 8.76 3.15
CA ASP A 415 -29.62 7.64 2.21
C ASP A 415 -28.37 7.77 1.33
N ILE A 416 -27.80 6.64 0.91
CA ILE A 416 -26.56 6.61 0.17
C ILE A 416 -26.67 7.32 -1.19
N GLU A 417 -27.83 7.25 -1.84
CA GLU A 417 -28.12 7.96 -3.09
C GLU A 417 -28.20 9.49 -2.90
N ALA A 418 -28.63 9.95 -1.72
CA ALA A 418 -28.59 11.37 -1.37
C ALA A 418 -27.14 11.80 -1.09
N PHE A 419 -26.33 10.92 -0.49
CA PHE A 419 -24.93 11.16 -0.30
C PHE A 419 -24.15 11.16 -1.63
N ASP A 420 -24.48 10.28 -2.60
CA ASP A 420 -23.92 10.33 -3.94
C ASP A 420 -24.08 11.74 -4.57
N ARG A 421 -25.27 12.33 -4.50
CA ARG A 421 -25.49 13.70 -4.98
C ARG A 421 -24.69 14.75 -4.18
N ARG A 422 -24.51 14.53 -2.88
CA ARG A 422 -23.68 15.42 -2.06
C ARG A 422 -22.21 15.32 -2.42
N PHE A 423 -21.73 14.12 -2.70
CA PHE A 423 -20.35 13.90 -3.18
C PHE A 423 -20.10 14.53 -4.55
N GLU A 424 -21.08 14.46 -5.46
CA GLU A 424 -21.04 15.16 -6.75
C GLU A 424 -20.86 16.69 -6.55
N ALA A 425 -21.65 17.28 -5.66
CA ALA A 425 -21.49 18.70 -5.34
C ALA A 425 -20.10 19.00 -4.72
N TYR A 426 -19.60 18.13 -3.86
CA TYR A 426 -18.27 18.26 -3.28
C TYR A 426 -17.17 18.21 -4.34
N MET A 427 -17.27 17.32 -5.32
CA MET A 427 -16.32 17.25 -6.43
C MET A 427 -16.27 18.58 -7.22
N GLN A 428 -17.43 19.22 -7.44
CA GLN A 428 -17.50 20.53 -8.09
C GLN A 428 -16.96 21.64 -7.18
N GLU A 429 -17.24 21.62 -5.88
CA GLU A 429 -16.67 22.57 -4.90
C GLU A 429 -15.14 22.47 -4.85
N ARG A 430 -14.60 21.26 -4.81
CA ARG A 430 -13.17 20.96 -4.58
C ARG A 430 -12.33 21.14 -5.85
N PHE A 431 -12.86 20.70 -7.01
CA PHE A 431 -12.12 20.61 -8.26
C PHE A 431 -12.73 21.42 -9.41
N GLY A 432 -13.68 22.33 -9.14
CA GLY A 432 -14.40 23.05 -10.20
C GLY A 432 -13.47 23.78 -11.20
N GLY A 433 -12.40 24.42 -10.73
CA GLY A 433 -11.38 25.05 -11.57
C GLY A 433 -10.68 24.05 -12.50
N PRO A 434 -9.97 23.04 -11.97
CA PRO A 434 -9.34 21.99 -12.76
C PRO A 434 -10.32 21.22 -13.65
N LEU A 435 -11.55 20.93 -13.18
CA LEU A 435 -12.59 20.29 -13.98
C LEU A 435 -12.99 21.12 -15.20
N ALA A 436 -13.10 22.45 -15.06
CA ALA A 436 -13.36 23.35 -16.17
C ALA A 436 -12.20 23.37 -17.18
N ALA A 437 -10.97 23.23 -16.70
CA ALA A 437 -9.76 23.29 -17.51
C ALA A 437 -9.39 21.97 -18.22
N ILE A 438 -9.97 20.82 -17.80
CA ILE A 438 -9.73 19.53 -18.46
C ILE A 438 -10.82 19.28 -19.50
N ARG A 439 -10.42 19.21 -20.77
CA ARG A 439 -11.33 18.88 -21.87
C ARG A 439 -11.14 17.43 -22.31
N PRO A 440 -12.23 16.66 -22.51
CA PRO A 440 -12.14 15.32 -23.11
C PRO A 440 -11.49 15.42 -24.49
N ARG A 441 -10.45 14.61 -24.73
CA ARG A 441 -9.72 14.59 -26.00
C ARG A 441 -9.85 13.23 -26.67
N THR A 442 -9.91 13.24 -28.00
CA THR A 442 -9.86 12.01 -28.80
C THR A 442 -8.41 11.61 -29.07
N ALA A 443 -8.18 10.33 -29.43
CA ALA A 443 -6.84 9.84 -29.79
C ALA A 443 -6.19 10.63 -30.96
N ARG A 444 -6.97 11.27 -31.80
CA ARG A 444 -6.49 12.13 -32.91
C ARG A 444 -5.85 13.43 -32.38
N ASP A 445 -6.29 13.93 -31.23
CA ASP A 445 -5.76 15.16 -30.62
C ASP A 445 -4.41 14.95 -29.95
N THR A 446 -3.95 13.70 -29.84
CA THR A 446 -2.70 13.30 -29.21
C THR A 446 -1.55 13.06 -30.20
N THR A 447 -1.76 13.25 -31.52
CA THR A 447 -0.69 13.13 -32.53
C THR A 447 0.46 14.11 -32.25
N GLN A 448 1.69 13.65 -32.52
CA GLN A 448 2.93 14.41 -32.28
C GLN A 448 2.94 15.69 -33.14
N ALA A 449 2.42 16.77 -32.60
CA ALA A 449 2.52 18.09 -33.18
C ALA A 449 3.86 18.73 -32.74
N GLY A 450 4.51 19.42 -33.67
CA GLY A 450 5.72 20.19 -33.36
C GLY A 450 5.43 21.35 -32.36
N PRO A 451 6.49 22.03 -31.85
CA PRO A 451 6.32 23.11 -30.90
C PRO A 451 5.36 24.20 -31.35
N ASP A 452 5.42 24.61 -32.61
CA ASP A 452 4.58 25.69 -33.14
C ASP A 452 3.11 25.27 -33.28
N ASP A 453 2.83 23.99 -33.55
CA ASP A 453 1.46 23.46 -33.55
C ASP A 453 0.88 23.42 -32.14
N ALA A 454 1.68 23.00 -31.16
CA ALA A 454 1.28 22.99 -29.75
C ALA A 454 0.98 24.43 -29.25
N VAL A 455 1.83 25.39 -29.60
CA VAL A 455 1.62 26.83 -29.29
C VAL A 455 0.33 27.36 -29.94
N ARG A 456 0.10 27.05 -31.23
CA ARG A 456 -1.15 27.47 -31.89
C ARG A 456 -2.40 26.91 -31.21
N LEU A 457 -2.36 25.64 -30.80
CA LEU A 457 -3.45 25.03 -30.06
C LEU A 457 -3.67 25.71 -28.72
N ALA A 458 -2.63 25.84 -27.91
CA ALA A 458 -2.68 26.47 -26.58
C ALA A 458 -3.16 27.94 -26.66
N SER A 459 -2.78 28.67 -27.71
CA SER A 459 -3.25 30.05 -27.95
C SER A 459 -4.75 30.12 -28.32
N ARG A 460 -5.31 29.09 -28.96
CA ARG A 460 -6.75 29.01 -29.27
C ARG A 460 -7.56 28.52 -28.08
N GLU A 461 -6.93 27.76 -27.19
CA GLU A 461 -7.54 27.14 -26.02
C GLU A 461 -6.81 27.55 -24.74
N PRO A 462 -6.86 28.86 -24.34
CA PRO A 462 -6.09 29.37 -23.22
C PRO A 462 -6.50 28.78 -21.86
N ASP A 463 -7.72 28.24 -21.77
CA ASP A 463 -8.27 27.63 -20.55
C ASP A 463 -8.23 26.10 -20.57
N ASP A 464 -7.52 25.49 -21.54
CA ASP A 464 -7.31 24.04 -21.57
C ASP A 464 -5.94 23.67 -20.95
N PHE A 465 -5.98 23.04 -19.79
CA PHE A 465 -4.77 22.62 -19.04
C PHE A 465 -3.84 21.75 -19.91
N VAL A 466 -4.39 20.78 -20.62
CA VAL A 466 -3.59 19.82 -21.40
C VAL A 466 -2.91 20.51 -22.58
N ALA A 467 -3.60 21.47 -23.21
CA ALA A 467 -3.02 22.27 -24.30
C ALA A 467 -1.87 23.15 -23.80
N GLN A 468 -2.06 23.84 -22.66
CA GLN A 468 -1.04 24.68 -22.05
C GLN A 468 0.19 23.88 -21.63
N LEU A 469 -0.02 22.79 -20.90
CA LEU A 469 1.08 21.91 -20.45
C LEU A 469 1.85 21.32 -21.64
N ARG A 470 1.15 20.89 -22.69
CA ARG A 470 1.77 20.36 -23.89
C ARG A 470 2.62 21.39 -24.62
N ALA A 471 2.14 22.62 -24.76
CA ALA A 471 2.90 23.70 -25.37
C ALA A 471 4.17 23.98 -24.54
N GLY A 472 4.05 24.11 -23.23
CA GLY A 472 5.18 24.29 -22.34
C GLY A 472 6.21 23.16 -22.43
N ARG A 473 5.78 21.90 -22.39
CA ARG A 473 6.66 20.71 -22.51
C ARG A 473 7.38 20.65 -23.85
N THR A 474 6.65 20.89 -24.94
CA THR A 474 7.25 20.80 -26.30
C THR A 474 8.25 21.93 -26.54
N LEU A 475 7.96 23.15 -26.11
CA LEU A 475 8.90 24.27 -26.14
C LEU A 475 10.12 24.00 -25.26
N PHE A 476 9.91 23.51 -24.06
CA PHE A 476 10.99 23.12 -23.15
C PHE A 476 11.93 22.09 -23.84
N ASN A 477 11.41 21.02 -24.39
CA ASN A 477 12.18 19.97 -25.07
C ASN A 477 12.88 20.49 -26.34
N ALA A 478 12.34 21.51 -27.00
CA ALA A 478 12.95 22.18 -28.15
C ALA A 478 14.03 23.22 -27.74
N GLY A 479 14.33 23.38 -26.45
CA GLY A 479 15.28 24.38 -25.95
C GLY A 479 14.75 25.83 -25.90
N ARG A 480 13.48 26.05 -26.25
CA ARG A 480 12.83 27.38 -26.27
C ARG A 480 12.29 27.75 -24.89
N ARG A 481 13.22 27.82 -23.88
CA ARG A 481 12.91 27.95 -22.45
C ARG A 481 12.04 29.16 -22.12
N ASP A 482 12.41 30.35 -22.66
CA ASP A 482 11.68 31.60 -22.39
C ASP A 482 10.25 31.56 -22.90
N GLU A 483 10.05 30.94 -24.05
CA GLU A 483 8.74 30.81 -24.64
C GLU A 483 7.86 29.76 -23.92
N ALA A 484 8.48 28.79 -23.25
CA ALA A 484 7.77 27.79 -22.47
C ALA A 484 7.11 28.37 -21.19
N VAL A 485 7.76 29.36 -20.56
CA VAL A 485 7.33 29.91 -19.27
C VAL A 485 5.86 30.31 -19.22
N PRO A 486 5.33 31.15 -20.11
CA PRO A 486 3.93 31.61 -20.02
C PRO A 486 2.92 30.46 -20.13
N PHE A 487 3.20 29.41 -20.90
CA PHE A 487 2.33 28.24 -21.04
C PHE A 487 2.38 27.36 -19.79
N LEU A 488 3.55 27.21 -19.17
CA LEU A 488 3.73 26.45 -17.91
C LEU A 488 3.07 27.18 -16.74
N GLU A 489 3.24 28.52 -16.64
CA GLU A 489 2.56 29.31 -15.62
C GLU A 489 1.05 29.22 -15.77
N ARG A 490 0.54 29.30 -17.01
CA ARG A 490 -0.89 29.14 -17.24
C ARG A 490 -1.39 27.75 -16.89
N ALA A 491 -0.66 26.69 -17.24
CA ALA A 491 -1.00 25.33 -16.82
C ALA A 491 -1.04 25.18 -15.29
N LYS A 492 -0.09 25.77 -14.58
CA LYS A 492 -0.04 25.82 -13.10
C LYS A 492 -1.27 26.52 -12.51
N GLU A 493 -1.69 27.64 -13.08
CA GLU A 493 -2.92 28.33 -12.65
C GLU A 493 -4.19 27.49 -12.87
N LEU A 494 -4.25 26.79 -13.99
CA LEU A 494 -5.43 25.98 -14.37
C LEU A 494 -5.55 24.71 -13.51
N PHE A 495 -4.42 24.11 -13.08
CA PHE A 495 -4.41 22.94 -12.23
C PHE A 495 -3.26 22.98 -11.20
N PRO A 496 -3.44 23.74 -10.10
CA PRO A 496 -2.38 23.98 -9.11
C PRO A 496 -1.94 22.74 -8.31
N GLU A 497 -2.73 21.67 -8.32
CA GLU A 497 -2.42 20.43 -7.57
C GLU A 497 -1.71 19.37 -8.43
N TYR A 498 -1.49 19.62 -9.71
CA TYR A 498 -0.79 18.68 -10.58
C TYR A 498 0.73 18.81 -10.42
N ALA A 499 1.34 17.84 -9.75
CA ALA A 499 2.79 17.80 -9.45
C ALA A 499 3.49 16.51 -9.92
N GLY A 500 2.93 15.79 -10.90
CA GLY A 500 3.55 14.60 -11.48
C GLY A 500 4.81 14.92 -12.30
N PRO A 501 5.52 13.90 -12.80
CA PRO A 501 6.70 14.08 -13.64
C PRO A 501 6.41 14.95 -14.88
N GLY A 502 7.30 15.93 -15.14
CA GLY A 502 7.11 16.93 -16.20
C GLY A 502 5.94 17.86 -15.96
N SER A 503 5.50 18.05 -14.71
CA SER A 503 4.52 19.06 -14.32
C SER A 503 5.02 20.47 -14.62
N PRO A 504 4.14 21.49 -14.57
CA PRO A 504 4.58 22.88 -14.68
C PRO A 504 5.66 23.23 -13.65
N TYR A 505 5.54 22.74 -12.42
CA TYR A 505 6.50 22.98 -11.34
C TYR A 505 7.90 22.44 -11.66
N ASP A 506 8.01 21.17 -12.11
CA ASP A 506 9.28 20.58 -12.51
C ASP A 506 9.96 21.37 -13.62
N LEU A 507 9.23 21.67 -14.70
CA LEU A 507 9.80 22.36 -15.85
C LEU A 507 10.18 23.80 -15.55
N LEU A 508 9.36 24.51 -14.78
CA LEU A 508 9.69 25.88 -14.33
C LEU A 508 10.91 25.89 -13.40
N ALA A 509 11.01 24.95 -12.47
CA ALA A 509 12.17 24.85 -11.60
C ALA A 509 13.47 24.64 -12.39
N ARG A 510 13.47 23.78 -13.40
CA ARG A 510 14.61 23.57 -14.29
C ARG A 510 14.96 24.83 -15.09
N ILE A 511 13.96 25.55 -15.63
CA ILE A 511 14.17 26.78 -16.35
C ILE A 511 14.80 27.85 -15.43
N TRP A 512 14.29 28.01 -14.22
CA TRP A 512 14.79 29.01 -13.27
C TRP A 512 16.21 28.65 -12.78
N ARG A 513 16.50 27.36 -12.58
CA ARG A 513 17.85 26.87 -12.24
C ARG A 513 18.85 27.17 -13.37
N GLU A 514 18.50 26.90 -14.63
CA GLU A 514 19.34 27.22 -15.81
C GLU A 514 19.61 28.74 -15.92
N LYS A 515 18.66 29.59 -15.52
CA LYS A 515 18.79 31.05 -15.50
C LYS A 515 19.51 31.60 -14.26
N GLY A 516 19.86 30.77 -13.28
CA GLY A 516 20.46 31.17 -12.03
C GLY A 516 19.49 31.84 -11.02
N ASP A 517 18.17 31.82 -11.29
CA ASP A 517 17.18 32.31 -10.34
C ASP A 517 16.81 31.19 -9.34
N LEU A 518 17.73 30.97 -8.39
CA LEU A 518 17.62 29.89 -7.41
C LEU A 518 16.40 30.06 -6.50
N ARG A 519 15.96 31.29 -6.23
CA ARG A 519 14.80 31.51 -5.36
C ARG A 519 13.50 31.04 -6.02
N ARG A 520 13.32 31.36 -7.31
CA ARG A 520 12.16 30.86 -8.07
C ARG A 520 12.24 29.34 -8.23
N ALA A 521 13.41 28.81 -8.55
CA ALA A 521 13.58 27.35 -8.67
C ALA A 521 13.20 26.63 -7.35
N ALA A 522 13.66 27.16 -6.21
CA ALA A 522 13.29 26.60 -4.89
C ALA A 522 11.78 26.67 -4.63
N ALA A 523 11.13 27.76 -4.95
CA ALA A 523 9.68 27.93 -4.75
C ALA A 523 8.86 26.91 -5.56
N GLU A 524 9.24 26.65 -6.81
CA GLU A 524 8.56 25.64 -7.65
C GLU A 524 8.78 24.23 -7.11
N LEU A 525 10.02 23.88 -6.72
CA LEU A 525 10.32 22.57 -6.13
C LEU A 525 9.66 22.37 -4.77
N GLN A 526 9.61 23.39 -3.90
CA GLN A 526 8.90 23.30 -2.63
C GLN A 526 7.43 22.98 -2.84
N ARG A 527 6.77 23.64 -3.82
CA ARG A 527 5.38 23.33 -4.11
C ARG A 527 5.20 21.93 -4.70
N MET A 528 6.08 21.52 -5.61
CA MET A 528 6.05 20.19 -6.20
C MET A 528 6.21 19.08 -5.15
N THR A 529 7.22 19.20 -4.29
CA THR A 529 7.53 18.20 -3.25
C THR A 529 6.52 18.18 -2.10
N ALA A 530 5.72 19.23 -1.93
CA ALA A 530 4.56 19.25 -1.03
C ALA A 530 3.32 18.54 -1.60
N LEU A 531 3.28 18.27 -2.91
CA LEU A 531 2.16 17.66 -3.60
C LEU A 531 2.46 16.25 -4.12
N ASN A 532 3.73 15.86 -4.22
CA ASN A 532 4.16 14.58 -4.80
C ASN A 532 5.06 13.84 -3.81
N GLU A 533 4.53 12.77 -3.23
CA GLU A 533 5.24 11.94 -2.26
C GLU A 533 6.43 11.16 -2.84
N ASN A 534 6.48 10.99 -4.17
CA ASN A 534 7.49 10.21 -4.88
C ASN A 534 8.60 11.07 -5.52
N ALA A 535 8.62 12.38 -5.22
CA ALA A 535 9.54 13.36 -5.82
C ALA A 535 10.97 13.27 -5.22
N TYR A 536 11.68 12.15 -5.45
CA TYR A 536 13.02 11.93 -4.89
C TYR A 536 14.04 12.93 -5.44
N ASP A 537 14.22 12.98 -6.77
CA ASP A 537 15.23 13.81 -7.43
C ASP A 537 14.95 15.31 -7.21
N GLU A 538 13.68 15.68 -7.12
CA GLU A 538 13.26 17.05 -6.85
C GLU A 538 13.54 17.47 -5.39
N ASN A 539 13.39 16.56 -4.42
CA ASN A 539 13.80 16.81 -3.04
C ASN A 539 15.32 16.98 -2.92
N VAL A 540 16.10 16.15 -3.62
CA VAL A 540 17.58 16.29 -3.65
C VAL A 540 17.98 17.62 -4.30
N ALA A 541 17.38 17.97 -5.45
CA ALA A 541 17.64 19.24 -6.12
C ALA A 541 17.21 20.46 -5.28
N LEU A 542 16.09 20.36 -4.57
CA LEU A 542 15.62 21.39 -3.64
C LEU A 542 16.63 21.62 -2.51
N SER A 543 17.15 20.52 -1.92
CA SER A 543 18.17 20.62 -0.88
C SER A 543 19.43 21.34 -1.37
N GLU A 544 19.92 21.01 -2.58
CA GLU A 544 21.08 21.68 -3.18
C GLU A 544 20.88 23.20 -3.32
N ILE A 545 19.71 23.59 -3.78
CA ILE A 545 19.38 25.00 -3.98
C ILE A 545 19.24 25.72 -2.63
N LEU A 546 18.60 25.10 -1.64
CA LEU A 546 18.45 25.68 -0.30
C LEU A 546 19.79 25.83 0.42
N GLU A 547 20.73 24.90 0.25
CA GLU A 547 22.09 25.05 0.75
C GLU A 547 22.80 26.27 0.15
N GLN A 548 22.68 26.47 -1.18
CA GLN A 548 23.24 27.65 -1.86
C GLN A 548 22.58 28.95 -1.42
N LEU A 549 21.31 28.92 -1.05
CA LEU A 549 20.56 30.06 -0.51
C LEU A 549 20.84 30.33 0.98
N GLY A 550 21.59 29.45 1.66
CA GLY A 550 21.94 29.58 3.07
C GLY A 550 20.85 29.09 4.04
N ASP A 551 19.97 28.21 3.59
CA ASP A 551 18.93 27.58 4.41
C ASP A 551 19.26 26.08 4.66
N PRO A 552 20.13 25.76 5.63
CA PRO A 552 20.49 24.37 5.94
C PRO A 552 19.35 23.57 6.55
N ALA A 553 18.43 24.21 7.28
CA ALA A 553 17.28 23.51 7.88
C ALA A 553 16.27 23.07 6.82
N GLY A 554 15.95 23.99 5.88
CA GLY A 554 15.11 23.65 4.74
C GLY A 554 15.72 22.58 3.83
N ALA A 555 17.06 22.64 3.65
CA ALA A 555 17.80 21.63 2.88
C ALA A 555 17.73 20.24 3.54
N ALA A 556 17.89 20.16 4.86
CA ALA A 556 17.75 18.92 5.60
C ALA A 556 16.32 18.35 5.52
N ALA A 557 15.31 19.20 5.67
CA ALA A 557 13.91 18.79 5.57
C ALA A 557 13.55 18.22 4.18
N ALA A 558 14.17 18.76 3.10
CA ALA A 558 14.00 18.21 1.76
C ALA A 558 14.63 16.81 1.65
N LEU A 559 15.84 16.59 2.16
CA LEU A 559 16.45 15.26 2.15
C LEU A 559 15.75 14.27 3.08
N GLU A 560 15.20 14.69 4.23
CA GLU A 560 14.38 13.84 5.09
C GLU A 560 13.18 13.24 4.34
N ARG A 561 12.54 14.02 3.44
CA ARG A 561 11.48 13.47 2.57
C ARG A 561 12.01 12.45 1.58
N ALA A 562 13.21 12.68 1.02
CA ALA A 562 13.84 11.73 0.10
C ALA A 562 14.17 10.38 0.76
N VAL A 563 14.53 10.36 2.05
CA VAL A 563 14.77 9.12 2.82
C VAL A 563 13.54 8.19 2.79
N TYR A 564 12.32 8.72 2.92
CA TYR A 564 11.09 7.91 2.88
C TYR A 564 10.72 7.42 1.49
N ILE A 565 11.48 7.81 0.46
CA ILE A 565 11.32 7.31 -0.90
C ILE A 565 12.41 6.28 -1.20
N TYR A 566 13.69 6.62 -0.95
CA TYR A 566 14.81 5.72 -1.19
C TYR A 566 15.99 6.00 -0.26
N PRO A 567 16.22 5.18 0.80
CA PRO A 567 17.20 5.46 1.84
C PRO A 567 18.58 4.83 1.60
N PHE A 568 18.89 4.27 0.43
CA PHE A 568 20.11 3.48 0.23
C PHE A 568 21.24 4.23 -0.49
N GLU A 569 21.14 5.56 -0.62
CA GLU A 569 22.18 6.40 -1.23
C GLU A 569 23.10 6.99 -0.16
N ILE A 570 24.39 6.62 -0.15
CA ILE A 570 25.37 7.10 0.84
C ILE A 570 25.45 8.63 0.86
N GLU A 571 25.48 9.26 -0.32
CA GLU A 571 25.60 10.72 -0.46
C GLU A 571 24.42 11.45 0.20
N LEU A 572 23.21 10.89 0.15
CA LEU A 572 22.02 11.43 0.84
C LEU A 572 22.30 11.61 2.34
N HIS A 573 22.79 10.54 3.00
CA HIS A 573 23.05 10.52 4.43
C HIS A 573 24.28 11.33 4.84
N GLU A 574 25.32 11.35 4.01
CA GLU A 574 26.48 12.22 4.23
C GLU A 574 26.07 13.70 4.26
N ARG A 575 25.22 14.11 3.31
CA ARG A 575 24.70 15.48 3.25
C ARG A 575 23.77 15.79 4.41
N LEU A 576 22.83 14.88 4.74
CA LEU A 576 21.97 15.04 5.91
C LEU A 576 22.79 15.21 7.19
N ALA A 577 23.81 14.36 7.43
CA ALA A 577 24.67 14.46 8.59
C ALA A 577 25.38 15.82 8.66
N ALA A 578 25.89 16.32 7.52
CA ALA A 578 26.53 17.61 7.46
C ALA A 578 25.55 18.77 7.73
N LEU A 579 24.34 18.70 7.23
CA LEU A 579 23.28 19.69 7.46
C LEU A 579 22.85 19.71 8.93
N TYR A 580 22.63 18.54 9.55
CA TYR A 580 22.32 18.46 10.97
C TYR A 580 23.46 18.95 11.88
N ALA A 581 24.72 18.69 11.50
CA ALA A 581 25.87 19.25 12.21
C ALA A 581 25.89 20.81 12.13
N ARG A 582 25.52 21.38 10.99
CA ARG A 582 25.42 22.85 10.83
C ARG A 582 24.27 23.48 11.62
N THR A 583 23.16 22.74 11.83
CA THR A 583 22.01 23.17 12.63
C THR A 583 22.11 22.81 14.09
N GLY A 584 23.14 22.04 14.51
CA GLY A 584 23.33 21.60 15.88
C GLY A 584 22.48 20.40 16.31
N GLU A 585 21.86 19.70 15.34
CA GLU A 585 21.04 18.51 15.60
C GLU A 585 21.90 17.25 15.63
N TRP A 586 22.79 17.19 16.62
CA TRP A 586 23.86 16.18 16.66
C TRP A 586 23.36 14.73 16.79
N GLU A 587 22.26 14.50 17.48
CA GLU A 587 21.66 13.15 17.57
C GLU A 587 21.21 12.63 16.20
N LYS A 588 20.62 13.51 15.39
CA LYS A 588 20.27 13.17 14.00
C LYS A 588 21.54 12.99 13.16
N ALA A 589 22.55 13.84 13.34
CA ALA A 589 23.82 13.68 12.63
C ALA A 589 24.49 12.31 12.95
N VAL A 590 24.44 11.86 14.19
CA VAL A 590 24.91 10.51 14.59
C VAL A 590 24.16 9.43 13.83
N ARG A 591 22.83 9.48 13.84
CA ARG A 591 22.01 8.50 13.09
C ARG A 591 22.43 8.41 11.62
N GLU A 592 22.57 9.54 10.95
CA GLU A 592 22.95 9.55 9.52
C GLU A 592 24.37 8.97 9.32
N ARG A 593 25.31 9.25 10.24
CA ARG A 593 26.66 8.66 10.15
C ARG A 593 26.67 7.15 10.42
N GLU A 594 25.78 6.65 11.27
CA GLU A 594 25.59 5.21 11.48
C GLU A 594 25.02 4.56 10.22
N VAL A 595 24.06 5.21 9.55
CA VAL A 595 23.51 4.74 8.28
C VAL A 595 24.55 4.74 7.16
N VAL A 596 25.43 5.76 7.06
CA VAL A 596 26.55 5.75 6.12
C VAL A 596 27.44 4.52 6.32
N LEU A 597 27.75 4.17 7.59
CA LEU A 597 28.53 2.96 7.89
C LEU A 597 27.79 1.66 7.55
N ALA A 598 26.47 1.63 7.72
CA ALA A 598 25.65 0.48 7.37
C ALA A 598 25.58 0.25 5.84
N LEU A 599 25.73 1.31 5.06
CA LEU A 599 25.78 1.28 3.59
C LEU A 599 27.18 0.93 3.02
N ASP A 600 28.13 0.56 3.88
CA ASP A 600 29.48 0.10 3.53
C ASP A 600 30.26 1.11 2.65
N PRO A 601 30.58 2.30 3.16
CA PRO A 601 31.28 3.35 2.40
C PRO A 601 32.70 2.92 2.02
N VAL A 602 33.19 3.40 0.89
CA VAL A 602 34.55 3.08 0.39
C VAL A 602 35.62 3.48 1.38
N ASP A 603 35.55 4.67 1.99
CA ASP A 603 36.45 5.12 3.04
C ASP A 603 35.83 4.92 4.42
N ARG A 604 35.93 3.69 4.93
CA ARG A 604 35.42 3.33 6.26
C ARG A 604 36.17 4.04 7.39
N ALA A 605 37.46 4.37 7.20
CA ALA A 605 38.20 5.08 8.24
C ALA A 605 37.68 6.50 8.41
N GLU A 606 37.45 7.22 7.30
CA GLU A 606 36.81 8.54 7.33
C GLU A 606 35.39 8.47 7.91
N ALA A 607 34.58 7.48 7.51
CA ALA A 607 33.22 7.33 8.01
C ALA A 607 33.18 7.12 9.53
N PHE A 608 34.07 6.27 10.10
CA PHE A 608 34.20 6.12 11.55
C PHE A 608 34.70 7.38 12.26
N TYR A 609 35.59 8.15 11.63
CA TYR A 609 36.04 9.43 12.15
C TYR A 609 34.88 10.44 12.21
N GLN A 610 34.09 10.54 11.15
CA GLN A 610 32.93 11.43 11.09
C GLN A 610 31.87 11.04 12.14
N LEU A 611 31.61 9.74 12.33
CA LEU A 611 30.74 9.26 13.42
C LEU A 611 31.31 9.62 14.79
N ALA A 612 32.63 9.45 15.00
CA ALA A 612 33.26 9.83 16.25
C ALA A 612 33.15 11.34 16.54
N LEU A 613 33.28 12.17 15.50
CA LEU A 613 33.11 13.61 15.62
C LEU A 613 31.67 13.98 16.01
N ALA A 614 30.68 13.38 15.34
CA ALA A 614 29.26 13.59 15.64
C ALA A 614 28.92 13.20 17.09
N HIS A 615 29.38 12.03 17.55
CA HIS A 615 29.23 11.64 18.96
C HIS A 615 29.92 12.58 19.94
N PHE A 616 31.12 13.08 19.60
CA PHE A 616 31.84 14.03 20.43
C PHE A 616 31.07 15.33 20.60
N GLU A 617 30.55 15.90 19.51
CA GLU A 617 29.76 17.13 19.55
C GLU A 617 28.37 16.91 20.19
N ALA A 618 27.80 15.70 20.11
CA ALA A 618 26.60 15.29 20.85
C ALA A 618 26.86 15.08 22.37
N GLY A 619 28.12 15.18 22.83
CA GLY A 619 28.48 14.98 24.23
C GLY A 619 28.67 13.51 24.66
N ASP A 620 28.53 12.54 23.75
CA ASP A 620 28.78 11.12 24.04
C ASP A 620 30.25 10.75 23.81
N ALA A 621 31.07 11.11 24.77
CA ALA A 621 32.50 10.81 24.73
C ALA A 621 32.85 9.30 24.72
N ALA A 622 31.95 8.45 25.21
CA ALA A 622 32.19 6.99 25.23
C ALA A 622 32.04 6.41 23.81
N SER A 623 30.98 6.73 23.13
CA SER A 623 30.74 6.32 21.72
C SER A 623 31.74 6.97 20.77
N ALA A 624 32.04 8.27 20.94
CA ALA A 624 33.09 8.96 20.20
C ALA A 624 34.42 8.23 20.28
N ARG A 625 34.81 7.79 21.49
CA ARG A 625 36.04 7.04 21.67
C ARG A 625 36.04 5.67 21.00
N ARG A 626 34.92 4.96 21.03
CA ARG A 626 34.79 3.67 20.31
C ARG A 626 34.95 3.88 18.83
N ALA A 627 34.26 4.85 18.27
CA ALA A 627 34.27 5.12 16.83
C ALA A 627 35.66 5.60 16.35
N VAL A 628 36.34 6.52 17.08
CA VAL A 628 37.68 6.98 16.68
C VAL A 628 38.73 5.88 16.75
N LEU A 629 38.61 4.95 17.71
CA LEU A 629 39.51 3.80 17.76
C LEU A 629 39.31 2.89 16.56
N ARG A 630 38.06 2.68 16.10
CA ARG A 630 37.78 1.94 14.88
C ARG A 630 38.40 2.60 13.66
N ALA A 631 38.32 3.93 13.54
CA ALA A 631 39.01 4.66 12.45
C ALA A 631 40.53 4.40 12.47
N LEU A 632 41.16 4.43 13.65
CA LEU A 632 42.59 4.21 13.83
C LEU A 632 43.02 2.75 13.65
N GLU A 633 42.16 1.78 13.91
CA GLU A 633 42.39 0.37 13.57
C GLU A 633 42.53 0.14 12.08
N ILE A 634 41.72 0.88 11.26
CA ILE A 634 41.76 0.81 9.80
C ILE A 634 42.94 1.64 9.25
N ALA A 635 43.10 2.87 9.75
CA ALA A 635 44.12 3.81 9.30
C ALA A 635 44.92 4.37 10.51
N PRO A 636 45.98 3.69 10.97
CA PRO A 636 46.73 4.09 12.19
C PRO A 636 47.34 5.49 12.11
N ASN A 637 47.70 5.97 10.90
CA ASN A 637 48.30 7.28 10.65
C ASN A 637 47.28 8.39 10.37
N PHE A 638 46.01 8.20 10.66
CA PHE A 638 44.95 9.17 10.41
C PHE A 638 45.05 10.33 11.46
N GLU A 639 45.75 11.41 11.09
CA GLU A 639 46.09 12.52 11.98
C GLU A 639 44.84 13.11 12.67
N ARG A 640 43.79 13.43 11.93
CA ARG A 640 42.53 13.99 12.49
C ARG A 640 41.90 13.09 13.54
N ALA A 641 41.94 11.77 13.34
CA ALA A 641 41.42 10.81 14.33
C ALA A 641 42.29 10.73 15.57
N GLN A 642 43.64 10.84 15.43
CA GLN A 642 44.55 10.92 16.55
C GLN A 642 44.33 12.17 17.39
N GLU A 643 44.13 13.33 16.74
CA GLU A 643 43.82 14.61 17.41
C GLU A 643 42.50 14.52 18.19
N LEU A 644 41.44 13.97 17.58
CA LEU A 644 40.16 13.77 18.27
C LEU A 644 40.31 12.86 19.49
N LEU A 645 41.10 11.78 19.39
CA LEU A 645 41.38 10.89 20.52
C LEU A 645 42.10 11.63 21.65
N LEU A 646 43.03 12.53 21.34
CA LEU A 646 43.70 13.38 22.33
C LEU A 646 42.72 14.36 23.01
N ARG A 647 41.85 15.01 22.25
CA ARG A 647 40.77 15.86 22.80
C ARG A 647 39.85 15.10 23.75
N LEU A 648 39.48 13.87 23.42
CA LEU A 648 38.64 13.00 24.29
C LEU A 648 39.35 12.59 25.59
N ARG A 649 40.70 12.53 25.59
CA ARG A 649 41.47 12.28 26.82
C ARG A 649 41.53 13.52 27.72
N SER A 650 41.75 14.71 27.17
CA SER A 650 41.84 15.96 27.94
C SER A 650 40.49 16.37 28.55
N ALA A 651 39.37 16.11 27.85
CA ALA A 651 38.03 16.36 28.37
C ALA A 651 37.71 15.51 29.64
N ARG A 652 38.30 14.33 29.84
CA ARG A 652 38.18 13.51 31.05
C ARG A 652 39.00 14.06 32.22
N GLY A 653 40.08 14.80 31.97
CA GLY A 653 40.95 15.34 33.00
C GLY A 653 40.42 16.62 33.65
N SER A 654 39.36 17.20 33.17
CA SER A 654 38.75 18.46 33.64
C SER A 654 37.50 18.27 34.51
N THR A 655 37.13 17.05 34.88
CA THR A 655 36.12 16.83 35.93
C THR A 655 36.80 17.13 37.29
N PRO A 656 36.40 18.15 38.07
CA PRO A 656 36.98 18.40 39.38
C PRO A 656 36.65 17.20 40.26
N GLU A 657 37.66 16.55 40.83
CA GLU A 657 37.50 15.70 42.00
C GLU A 657 36.80 16.55 43.07
N GLY A 658 35.46 16.34 43.16
CA GLY A 658 34.64 16.96 44.19
C GLY A 658 35.17 16.57 45.54
N GLY A 659 35.62 17.58 46.29
CA GLY A 659 36.21 17.49 47.60
C GLY A 659 35.36 16.69 48.60
N ARG A 660 36.06 16.07 49.46
CA ARG A 660 35.62 15.41 50.72
C ARG A 660 34.74 16.32 51.59
#